data_01727fe14ce05e6ebd96502ac7df4b9e
#
_entry.id   01727fe14ce05e6ebd96502ac7df4b9e
#
_cell.length_a   1.000
_cell.length_b   1.000
_cell.length_c   1.000
_cell.angle_alpha   90.00
_cell.angle_beta   90.00
_cell.angle_gamma   90.00
#
_symmetry.space_group_name_H-M   'P 1'
#
loop_
_entity.id
_entity.type
_entity.pdbx_description
1 polymer ?
#
loop_
_entity_poly.entity_id
_entity_poly.type
_entity_poly.pdbx_seq_one_letter_code
_entity_poly.pdbx_strand_id
1 'polypeptide(L)'
;MHRRTLLLAAALSPAAAMAVSGSRAFATGRTFGFSPDGSQFVLDGAVFQIRSGEMHPARIPVPYWRHRIQMARAMGLNTIALYVMWNYLEERPGVFDLTTDRRDFAAFIRLCAQEGMYVLLRPGPYVCGEWDLGGLPSYLLKKPSIRLRVNSGQDPDYMAAVVRYVKAIAPVVRPLMAANGGPILMVQIENEYGSYGSDGTYLEQLRQLWLGAGVEGPFYTQDGLGQVVANHTNVTGGAIGLSGGTSSDIRACRTAYPRVPAMSGELYPGWLTHWGEGAFAGQDTDLSGALRDLMNARQSFNLYVVHGGTNFGYWAGANANDDGSGYTADITSYDYGAPITEQGRPAPRYTAYRSLIGSYPGVSLPPLPEPVPTITRTGSDAPIPSAYASLWDNLPAALPPAQTMAPQPMENYGQNSGFMLYRKVLPGYAGATLDVTSVHDYATVFLDGVYQGGISRPAVPSAYATPLKVTTGSRLALGSAGPRPTLDILVEGMGRTNFGHGLVDRKGITQQVSLSGAGPLNGTLSDWQTYALPVDEAFVAALRPKISQPGRAGVFFRATVTLAQTGDTYLDMSGWTKGAVWVNGHNLGRYWSIGPQQRLYCPAPWLTAGQNEILVLDLHQLRPQPIPFRASLVETPCTLTNRRSGKLLDVPDWSTASGAQLNQWSGNGGANQRWRRTTAADGICTLTNVHSGQLVDIQGNASTDGTPVIQWPANGGTNQQWRQVPTGDGYAKLVSVSTGKVLGVAGNATSDGAKIVEQTDTGDLSQQWLIASL
;
A
#
# COMPACT_ATOMS: atom_id res chain seq x y z
N MET A 1 -0.51 -46.79 59.33
CA MET A 1 0.06 -47.97 58.63
C MET A 1 -0.55 -48.10 57.26
N HIS A 2 0.28 -48.36 56.25
CA HIS A 2 0.04 -48.70 54.87
C HIS A 2 -0.17 -47.53 53.93
N ARG A 3 0.94 -47.12 53.30
CA ARG A 3 1.06 -46.40 52.04
C ARG A 3 0.59 -47.31 50.87
N ARG A 4 -0.20 -46.74 49.93
CA ARG A 4 -0.39 -47.31 48.58
C ARG A 4 0.12 -46.33 47.56
N THR A 5 1.18 -46.71 46.90
CA THR A 5 1.82 -46.07 45.78
C THR A 5 0.99 -46.33 44.51
N LEU A 6 0.54 -45.30 43.83
CA LEU A 6 -0.03 -45.38 42.45
C LEU A 6 1.07 -45.06 41.45
N LEU A 7 1.42 -46.03 40.64
CA LEU A 7 2.26 -45.87 39.46
C LEU A 7 1.41 -45.24 38.33
N LEU A 8 1.77 -44.03 37.89
CA LEU A 8 1.30 -43.48 36.62
C LEU A 8 2.27 -43.92 35.53
N ALA A 9 1.76 -44.67 34.55
CA ALA A 9 2.46 -44.98 33.31
C ALA A 9 2.41 -43.76 32.38
N ALA A 10 3.54 -43.14 32.11
CA ALA A 10 3.68 -42.10 31.11
C ALA A 10 3.80 -42.74 29.71
N ALA A 11 2.83 -42.46 28.84
CA ALA A 11 2.91 -42.80 27.44
C ALA A 11 3.84 -41.79 26.75
N LEU A 12 4.97 -42.26 26.26
CA LEU A 12 5.90 -41.53 25.40
C LEU A 12 5.33 -41.48 23.97
N SER A 13 4.91 -40.28 23.53
CA SER A 13 4.68 -40.00 22.12
C SER A 13 6.02 -39.78 21.45
N PRO A 14 6.25 -40.27 20.20
CA PRO A 14 7.48 -39.98 19.48
C PRO A 14 7.49 -38.53 19.01
N ALA A 15 8.37 -37.72 19.61
CA ALA A 15 8.70 -36.40 19.08
C ALA A 15 9.37 -36.56 17.72
N ALA A 16 8.73 -36.04 16.65
CA ALA A 16 9.35 -35.89 15.38
C ALA A 16 10.55 -34.95 15.51
N ALA A 17 11.75 -35.48 15.29
CA ALA A 17 12.98 -34.71 15.23
C ALA A 17 12.90 -33.81 14.01
N MET A 18 12.50 -32.52 14.16
CA MET A 18 12.77 -31.50 13.17
C MET A 18 14.30 -31.38 13.04
N ALA A 19 14.80 -31.73 11.87
CA ALA A 19 16.17 -31.44 11.48
C ALA A 19 16.35 -29.91 11.52
N VAL A 20 16.98 -29.42 12.57
CA VAL A 20 17.47 -28.04 12.65
C VAL A 20 18.57 -27.95 11.59
N SER A 21 18.24 -27.42 10.41
CA SER A 21 19.24 -26.99 9.43
C SER A 21 20.11 -25.95 10.13
N GLY A 22 21.36 -26.30 10.39
CA GLY A 22 22.31 -25.46 11.10
C GLY A 22 22.34 -24.05 10.50
N SER A 23 22.01 -23.05 11.30
CA SER A 23 22.20 -21.64 10.98
C SER A 23 23.70 -21.44 10.69
N ARG A 24 24.03 -21.12 9.43
CA ARG A 24 25.36 -20.62 9.09
C ARG A 24 25.45 -19.22 9.70
N ALA A 25 25.97 -19.11 10.91
CA ALA A 25 26.44 -17.84 11.45
C ALA A 25 27.48 -17.28 10.48
N PHE A 26 27.40 -16.01 10.14
CA PHE A 26 28.45 -15.34 9.39
C PHE A 26 29.73 -15.41 10.21
N ALA A 27 30.86 -15.80 9.58
CA ALA A 27 32.16 -15.82 10.24
C ALA A 27 32.54 -14.41 10.69
N THR A 28 33.14 -14.27 11.87
CA THR A 28 33.63 -12.98 12.37
C THR A 28 34.73 -12.44 11.43
N GLY A 29 34.64 -11.14 11.09
CA GLY A 29 35.69 -10.45 10.35
C GLY A 29 35.64 -10.62 8.83
N ARG A 30 34.44 -10.64 8.23
CA ARG A 30 34.33 -10.59 6.76
C ARG A 30 34.74 -9.23 6.22
N THR A 31 35.45 -9.25 5.08
CA THR A 31 35.83 -8.03 4.36
C THR A 31 34.91 -7.83 3.17
N PHE A 32 34.12 -6.75 3.21
CA PHE A 32 33.38 -6.30 2.03
C PHE A 32 33.89 -4.92 1.60
N GLY A 33 34.09 -4.74 0.30
CA GLY A 33 34.60 -3.49 -0.26
C GLY A 33 34.54 -3.49 -1.78
N PHE A 34 35.45 -2.73 -2.37
CA PHE A 34 35.53 -2.53 -3.81
C PHE A 34 36.87 -3.07 -4.34
N SER A 35 36.89 -3.53 -5.60
CA SER A 35 38.11 -3.94 -6.26
C SER A 35 39.09 -2.76 -6.38
N PRO A 36 40.42 -3.00 -6.47
CA PRO A 36 41.43 -1.92 -6.56
C PRO A 36 41.22 -0.95 -7.73
N ASP A 37 40.63 -1.45 -8.82
CA ASP A 37 40.28 -0.64 -10.00
C ASP A 37 38.89 0.04 -9.86
N GLY A 38 38.20 -0.15 -8.72
CA GLY A 38 36.87 0.38 -8.46
C GLY A 38 35.75 -0.23 -9.33
N SER A 39 36.03 -1.36 -10.03
CA SER A 39 35.05 -1.87 -11.00
C SER A 39 33.97 -2.77 -10.41
N GLN A 40 34.24 -3.40 -9.28
CA GLN A 40 33.40 -4.48 -8.77
C GLN A 40 33.25 -4.43 -7.24
N PHE A 41 32.17 -5.01 -6.74
CA PHE A 41 32.06 -5.35 -5.33
C PHE A 41 32.85 -6.62 -5.02
N VAL A 42 33.51 -6.65 -3.87
CA VAL A 42 34.37 -7.75 -3.42
C VAL A 42 33.95 -8.16 -2.00
N LEU A 43 33.77 -9.45 -1.80
CA LEU A 43 33.54 -10.05 -0.50
C LEU A 43 34.59 -11.11 -0.22
N ASP A 44 35.33 -10.97 0.88
CA ASP A 44 36.43 -11.88 1.28
C ASP A 44 37.47 -12.12 0.15
N GLY A 45 37.76 -11.05 -0.58
CA GLY A 45 38.73 -11.07 -1.69
C GLY A 45 38.21 -11.60 -3.02
N ALA A 46 36.99 -12.08 -3.09
CA ALA A 46 36.35 -12.57 -4.31
C ALA A 46 35.28 -11.58 -4.84
N VAL A 47 35.17 -11.51 -6.18
CA VAL A 47 34.10 -10.71 -6.81
C VAL A 47 32.74 -11.18 -6.36
N PHE A 48 31.93 -10.25 -5.91
CA PHE A 48 30.61 -10.52 -5.35
C PHE A 48 29.53 -9.76 -6.13
N GLN A 49 28.62 -10.49 -6.79
CA GLN A 49 27.43 -9.93 -7.41
C GLN A 49 26.34 -9.80 -6.37
N ILE A 50 25.93 -8.58 -6.04
CA ILE A 50 24.75 -8.31 -5.20
C ILE A 50 23.51 -8.58 -6.04
N ARG A 51 22.72 -9.56 -5.64
CA ARG A 51 21.38 -9.85 -6.17
C ARG A 51 20.39 -9.55 -5.06
N SER A 52 19.96 -8.29 -4.99
CA SER A 52 19.15 -7.78 -3.89
C SER A 52 17.68 -7.69 -4.26
N GLY A 53 16.83 -7.77 -3.25
CA GLY A 53 15.43 -7.39 -3.32
C GLY A 53 15.04 -6.59 -2.09
N GLU A 54 14.32 -5.51 -2.32
CA GLU A 54 13.93 -4.60 -1.26
C GLU A 54 12.63 -5.02 -0.60
N MET A 55 12.59 -4.97 0.74
CA MET A 55 11.39 -5.10 1.57
C MET A 55 11.55 -4.32 2.87
N HIS A 56 10.48 -3.75 3.36
CA HIS A 56 10.50 -2.83 4.48
C HIS A 56 9.89 -3.48 5.74
N PRO A 57 10.64 -3.72 6.82
CA PRO A 57 10.12 -4.36 8.02
C PRO A 57 8.91 -3.63 8.62
N ALA A 58 8.85 -2.30 8.50
CA ALA A 58 7.71 -1.48 8.95
C ALA A 58 6.38 -1.83 8.25
N ARG A 59 6.43 -2.42 7.05
CA ARG A 59 5.28 -2.81 6.22
C ARG A 59 4.90 -4.28 6.33
N ILE A 60 5.62 -5.08 7.12
CA ILE A 60 5.47 -6.54 7.19
C ILE A 60 5.23 -6.93 8.65
N PRO A 61 4.16 -7.65 8.99
CA PRO A 61 3.97 -8.19 10.34
C PRO A 61 5.16 -9.05 10.79
N VAL A 62 5.64 -8.85 12.01
CA VAL A 62 6.86 -9.51 12.53
C VAL A 62 6.86 -11.04 12.34
N PRO A 63 5.75 -11.78 12.61
CA PRO A 63 5.72 -13.23 12.39
C PRO A 63 5.95 -13.64 10.93
N TYR A 64 5.80 -12.73 9.97
CA TYR A 64 5.99 -13.01 8.55
C TYR A 64 7.36 -12.62 8.01
N TRP A 65 8.22 -11.96 8.76
CA TRP A 65 9.54 -11.53 8.30
C TRP A 65 10.35 -12.68 7.73
N ARG A 66 10.45 -13.80 8.48
CA ARG A 66 11.19 -15.00 8.03
C ARG A 66 10.66 -15.55 6.73
N HIS A 67 9.35 -15.68 6.60
CA HIS A 67 8.71 -16.18 5.38
C HIS A 67 9.03 -15.29 4.16
N ARG A 68 8.96 -13.97 4.31
CA ARG A 68 9.25 -13.03 3.20
C ARG A 68 10.71 -13.07 2.79
N ILE A 69 11.63 -13.14 3.75
CA ILE A 69 13.08 -13.32 3.50
C ILE A 69 13.33 -14.64 2.76
N GLN A 70 12.71 -15.74 3.20
CA GLN A 70 12.83 -17.05 2.54
C GLN A 70 12.27 -17.03 1.12
N MET A 71 11.17 -16.33 0.85
CA MET A 71 10.64 -16.13 -0.49
C MET A 71 11.64 -15.42 -1.41
N ALA A 72 12.27 -14.34 -0.93
CA ALA A 72 13.31 -13.63 -1.70
C ALA A 72 14.53 -14.53 -1.96
N ARG A 73 14.99 -15.28 -0.95
CA ARG A 73 16.08 -16.26 -1.08
C ARG A 73 15.71 -17.37 -2.08
N ALA A 74 14.48 -17.87 -2.02
CA ALA A 74 13.99 -18.88 -2.96
C ALA A 74 13.98 -18.38 -4.42
N MET A 75 13.85 -17.06 -4.65
CA MET A 75 13.98 -16.45 -5.98
C MET A 75 15.42 -16.46 -6.53
N GLY A 76 16.42 -16.77 -5.69
CA GLY A 76 17.84 -16.76 -6.05
C GLY A 76 18.55 -15.46 -5.66
N LEU A 77 17.92 -14.60 -4.88
CA LEU A 77 18.54 -13.41 -4.30
C LEU A 77 19.48 -13.81 -3.16
N ASN A 78 20.49 -13.00 -2.90
CA ASN A 78 21.48 -13.20 -1.85
C ASN A 78 21.54 -12.02 -0.85
N THR A 79 20.77 -10.96 -1.11
CA THR A 79 20.79 -9.72 -0.34
C THR A 79 19.37 -9.17 -0.20
N ILE A 80 19.07 -8.56 0.95
CA ILE A 80 17.87 -7.79 1.20
C ILE A 80 18.24 -6.32 1.35
N ALA A 81 17.61 -5.43 0.61
CA ALA A 81 17.66 -4.00 0.89
C ALA A 81 16.48 -3.60 1.78
N LEU A 82 16.68 -2.66 2.69
CA LEU A 82 15.59 -2.18 3.55
C LEU A 82 15.75 -0.71 3.92
N TYR A 83 14.64 0.02 3.91
CA TYR A 83 14.56 1.35 4.52
C TYR A 83 14.38 1.26 6.03
N VAL A 84 14.95 2.26 6.72
CA VAL A 84 14.66 2.58 8.12
C VAL A 84 13.89 3.90 8.13
N MET A 85 12.60 3.84 8.44
CA MET A 85 11.72 5.01 8.44
C MET A 85 11.92 5.82 9.73
N TRP A 86 12.63 6.95 9.66
CA TRP A 86 12.98 7.74 10.85
C TRP A 86 11.74 8.18 11.65
N ASN A 87 10.69 8.70 10.97
CA ASN A 87 9.45 9.13 11.64
C ASN A 87 8.69 8.00 12.35
N TYR A 88 8.88 6.75 11.91
CA TYR A 88 8.29 5.58 12.55
C TYR A 88 9.02 5.20 13.85
N LEU A 89 10.31 5.54 13.93
CA LEU A 89 11.16 5.30 15.11
C LEU A 89 11.14 6.46 16.12
N GLU A 90 10.94 7.69 15.66
CA GLU A 90 10.95 8.91 16.47
C GLU A 90 9.70 9.76 16.16
N GLU A 91 8.56 9.38 16.71
CA GLU A 91 7.30 10.13 16.55
C GLU A 91 7.30 11.44 17.38
N ARG A 92 8.12 11.51 18.43
CA ARG A 92 8.30 12.70 19.27
C ARG A 92 9.79 13.00 19.42
N PRO A 93 10.20 14.29 19.39
CA PRO A 93 11.61 14.66 19.43
C PRO A 93 12.38 14.01 20.58
N GLY A 94 13.43 13.25 20.28
CA GLY A 94 14.30 12.60 21.25
C GLY A 94 13.75 11.30 21.87
N VAL A 95 12.55 10.86 21.47
CA VAL A 95 11.94 9.62 21.99
C VAL A 95 11.97 8.56 20.88
N PHE A 96 12.95 7.68 20.96
CA PHE A 96 13.14 6.59 19.99
C PHE A 96 12.57 5.27 20.50
N ASP A 97 11.82 4.59 19.64
CA ASP A 97 11.44 3.19 19.80
C ASP A 97 12.12 2.36 18.70
N LEU A 98 13.09 1.53 19.09
CA LEU A 98 13.90 0.71 18.19
C LEU A 98 13.70 -0.79 18.39
N THR A 99 12.74 -1.18 19.24
CA THR A 99 12.61 -2.56 19.70
C THR A 99 11.18 -3.12 19.68
N THR A 100 10.18 -2.24 19.58
CA THR A 100 8.78 -2.69 19.64
C THR A 100 8.27 -3.09 18.26
N ASP A 101 7.78 -4.32 18.12
CA ASP A 101 7.10 -4.82 16.92
C ASP A 101 7.93 -4.52 15.63
N ARG A 102 7.31 -3.97 14.62
CA ARG A 102 7.91 -3.66 13.31
C ARG A 102 8.96 -2.53 13.34
N ARG A 103 9.19 -1.88 14.50
CA ARG A 103 10.26 -0.90 14.72
C ARG A 103 11.62 -1.57 14.98
N ASP A 104 11.65 -2.86 15.36
CA ASP A 104 12.91 -3.60 15.57
C ASP A 104 13.55 -4.03 14.24
N PHE A 105 14.01 -3.05 13.46
CA PHE A 105 14.72 -3.32 12.22
C PHE A 105 16.01 -4.14 12.44
N ALA A 106 16.61 -4.08 13.63
CA ALA A 106 17.79 -4.86 13.96
C ALA A 106 17.47 -6.35 14.09
N ALA A 107 16.33 -6.72 14.66
CA ALA A 107 15.86 -8.11 14.67
C ALA A 107 15.63 -8.62 13.24
N PHE A 108 15.04 -7.80 12.36
CA PHE A 108 14.89 -8.13 10.95
C PHE A 108 16.24 -8.38 10.26
N ILE A 109 17.25 -7.52 10.49
CA ILE A 109 18.60 -7.69 9.94
C ILE A 109 19.26 -8.97 10.46
N ARG A 110 19.14 -9.26 11.76
CA ARG A 110 19.65 -10.53 12.33
C ARG A 110 18.95 -11.74 11.70
N LEU A 111 17.67 -11.61 11.40
CA LEU A 111 16.89 -12.65 10.74
C LEU A 111 17.38 -12.88 9.30
N CYS A 112 17.72 -11.82 8.55
CA CYS A 112 18.37 -11.96 7.25
C CYS A 112 19.66 -12.78 7.36
N ALA A 113 20.49 -12.48 8.36
CA ALA A 113 21.70 -13.26 8.62
C ALA A 113 21.43 -14.75 8.90
N GLN A 114 20.43 -15.06 9.73
CA GLN A 114 20.01 -16.43 10.01
C GLN A 114 19.57 -17.19 8.76
N GLU A 115 18.92 -16.49 7.83
CA GLU A 115 18.51 -17.05 6.54
C GLU A 115 19.64 -17.03 5.49
N GLY A 116 20.86 -16.60 5.86
CA GLY A 116 22.00 -16.54 4.95
C GLY A 116 21.93 -15.43 3.91
N MET A 117 21.20 -14.36 4.19
CA MET A 117 21.06 -13.18 3.33
C MET A 117 21.90 -12.03 3.86
N TYR A 118 22.57 -11.33 2.95
CA TYR A 118 23.22 -10.05 3.23
C TYR A 118 22.21 -8.91 3.26
N VAL A 119 22.68 -7.71 3.65
CA VAL A 119 21.81 -6.54 3.78
C VAL A 119 22.45 -5.30 3.14
N LEU A 120 21.65 -4.54 2.40
CA LEU A 120 21.90 -3.13 2.06
C LEU A 120 21.01 -2.29 2.98
N LEU A 121 21.62 -1.51 3.86
CA LEU A 121 20.88 -0.68 4.81
C LEU A 121 20.64 0.70 4.21
N ARG A 122 19.38 1.16 4.20
CA ARG A 122 18.94 2.43 3.63
C ARG A 122 18.30 3.30 4.72
N PRO A 123 19.11 3.94 5.59
CA PRO A 123 18.60 4.63 6.79
C PRO A 123 18.23 6.10 6.57
N GLY A 124 18.35 6.60 5.37
CA GLY A 124 18.05 7.99 5.03
C GLY A 124 19.13 9.00 5.47
N PRO A 125 18.72 10.16 6.04
CA PRO A 125 17.51 10.49 6.86
C PRO A 125 16.18 10.55 6.10
N TYR A 126 16.21 10.92 4.83
CA TYR A 126 15.05 10.84 3.93
C TYR A 126 15.14 9.56 3.09
N VAL A 127 14.01 8.88 2.89
CA VAL A 127 13.95 7.58 2.19
C VAL A 127 12.94 7.54 1.05
N CYS A 128 12.06 8.52 0.88
CA CYS A 128 10.94 8.50 -0.06
C CYS A 128 9.94 7.37 0.25
N GLY A 129 9.96 6.30 -0.51
CA GLY A 129 9.30 5.02 -0.24
C GLY A 129 7.77 5.08 -0.16
N GLU A 130 7.12 6.10 -0.72
CA GLU A 130 5.66 6.34 -0.62
C GLU A 130 5.17 6.22 0.83
N TRP A 131 6.04 6.70 1.75
CA TRP A 131 5.80 6.75 3.18
C TRP A 131 5.64 8.20 3.63
N ASP A 132 4.82 8.45 4.65
CA ASP A 132 4.51 9.79 5.13
C ASP A 132 5.77 10.65 5.28
N LEU A 133 5.82 11.79 4.62
CA LEU A 133 6.94 12.76 4.57
C LEU A 133 8.29 12.14 4.13
N GLY A 134 8.26 11.04 3.34
CA GLY A 134 9.49 10.36 2.95
C GLY A 134 10.33 9.83 4.12
N GLY A 135 9.69 9.51 5.24
CA GLY A 135 10.32 9.01 6.47
C GLY A 135 10.83 10.10 7.41
N LEU A 136 10.77 11.36 7.05
CA LEU A 136 11.17 12.47 7.94
C LEU A 136 10.10 12.71 9.03
N PRO A 137 10.50 13.03 10.30
CA PRO A 137 9.52 13.29 11.34
C PRO A 137 8.70 14.57 11.13
N SER A 138 7.38 14.43 11.24
CA SER A 138 6.44 15.55 11.05
C SER A 138 6.61 16.69 12.05
N TYR A 139 7.15 16.42 13.25
CA TYR A 139 7.43 17.47 14.24
C TYR A 139 8.42 18.53 13.74
N LEU A 140 9.25 18.22 12.74
CA LEU A 140 10.14 19.18 12.09
C LEU A 140 9.36 20.32 11.44
N LEU A 141 8.17 20.02 10.93
CA LEU A 141 7.29 20.97 10.26
C LEU A 141 6.64 21.98 11.23
N LYS A 142 6.79 21.79 12.55
CA LYS A 142 6.35 22.77 13.57
C LYS A 142 7.03 24.12 13.39
N LYS A 143 8.30 24.13 12.96
CA LYS A 143 9.03 25.35 12.61
C LYS A 143 8.59 25.84 11.22
N PRO A 144 7.94 27.02 11.09
CA PRO A 144 7.45 27.51 9.80
C PRO A 144 8.54 27.68 8.73
N SER A 145 9.75 28.03 9.13
CA SER A 145 10.89 28.30 8.27
C SER A 145 11.83 27.10 8.10
N ILE A 146 11.42 25.90 8.51
CA ILE A 146 12.26 24.70 8.38
C ILE A 146 12.66 24.46 6.92
N ARG A 147 13.93 24.14 6.71
CA ARG A 147 14.45 23.67 5.43
C ARG A 147 14.91 22.23 5.61
N LEU A 148 14.32 21.34 4.86
CA LEU A 148 14.62 19.91 4.91
C LEU A 148 15.72 19.54 3.90
N ARG A 149 16.43 18.44 4.17
CA ARG A 149 17.45 17.89 3.26
C ARG A 149 18.52 18.92 2.88
N VAL A 150 19.03 19.67 3.86
CA VAL A 150 20.03 20.73 3.67
C VAL A 150 21.13 20.64 4.73
N ASN A 151 22.29 21.22 4.46
CA ASN A 151 23.42 21.24 5.37
C ASN A 151 23.19 22.12 6.61
N SER A 152 24.05 21.96 7.62
CA SER A 152 23.98 22.69 8.90
C SER A 152 24.10 24.21 8.79
N GLY A 153 24.70 24.73 7.73
CA GLY A 153 24.79 26.18 7.48
C GLY A 153 23.48 26.75 6.93
N GLN A 154 22.66 25.91 6.32
CA GLN A 154 21.39 26.31 5.74
C GLN A 154 20.20 26.13 6.70
N ASP A 155 20.15 25.04 7.47
CA ASP A 155 19.22 24.84 8.59
C ASP A 155 19.88 24.02 9.71
N PRO A 156 20.36 24.67 10.78
CA PRO A 156 21.02 23.99 11.89
C PRO A 156 20.04 23.13 12.71
N ASP A 157 18.72 23.46 12.76
CA ASP A 157 17.75 22.71 13.54
C ASP A 157 17.44 21.37 12.86
N TYR A 158 17.34 21.37 11.52
CA TYR A 158 17.21 20.14 10.74
C TYR A 158 18.42 19.22 10.97
N MET A 159 19.63 19.73 10.79
CA MET A 159 20.83 18.94 10.98
C MET A 159 21.06 18.49 12.43
N ALA A 160 20.66 19.28 13.42
CA ALA A 160 20.68 18.84 14.83
C ALA A 160 19.75 17.64 15.07
N ALA A 161 18.56 17.62 14.43
CA ALA A 161 17.67 16.47 14.47
C ALA A 161 18.27 15.24 13.77
N VAL A 162 18.90 15.42 12.60
CA VAL A 162 19.60 14.36 11.87
C VAL A 162 20.75 13.77 12.71
N VAL A 163 21.54 14.62 13.37
CA VAL A 163 22.61 14.18 14.29
C VAL A 163 22.05 13.31 15.41
N ARG A 164 20.92 13.71 16.01
CA ARG A 164 20.25 12.94 17.07
C ARG A 164 19.80 11.58 16.54
N TYR A 165 19.20 11.54 15.35
CA TYR A 165 18.76 10.31 14.69
C TYR A 165 19.91 9.35 14.44
N VAL A 166 20.99 9.79 13.76
CA VAL A 166 22.15 8.94 13.48
C VAL A 166 22.78 8.43 14.78
N LYS A 167 22.92 9.28 15.81
CA LYS A 167 23.44 8.86 17.11
C LYS A 167 22.56 7.82 17.81
N ALA A 168 21.26 7.82 17.58
CA ALA A 168 20.35 6.84 18.15
C ALA A 168 20.47 5.46 17.44
N ILE A 169 20.58 5.44 16.12
CA ILE A 169 20.57 4.16 15.37
C ILE A 169 21.95 3.58 15.11
N ALA A 170 23.02 4.37 15.03
CA ALA A 170 24.37 3.89 14.74
C ALA A 170 24.88 2.83 15.74
N PRO A 171 24.64 2.91 17.06
CA PRO A 171 25.01 1.86 18.01
C PRO A 171 24.35 0.52 17.72
N VAL A 172 23.15 0.54 17.11
CA VAL A 172 22.42 -0.66 16.70
C VAL A 172 22.95 -1.22 15.38
N VAL A 173 23.33 -0.33 14.44
CA VAL A 173 23.83 -0.68 13.11
C VAL A 173 25.26 -1.22 13.15
N ARG A 174 26.17 -0.54 13.90
CA ARG A 174 27.60 -0.86 13.92
C ARG A 174 27.92 -2.35 14.16
N PRO A 175 27.37 -3.05 15.16
CA PRO A 175 27.64 -4.47 15.38
C PRO A 175 27.09 -5.37 14.26
N LEU A 176 26.20 -4.89 13.42
CA LEU A 176 25.58 -5.62 12.33
C LEU A 176 26.30 -5.41 10.96
N MET A 177 27.34 -4.58 10.92
CA MET A 177 28.17 -4.41 9.73
C MET A 177 28.97 -5.69 9.44
N ALA A 178 29.25 -5.98 8.16
CA ALA A 178 30.01 -7.16 7.73
C ALA A 178 31.42 -7.21 8.36
N ALA A 179 32.08 -6.08 8.50
CA ALA A 179 33.36 -5.96 9.18
C ALA A 179 33.29 -6.42 10.65
N ASN A 180 32.14 -6.34 11.29
CA ASN A 180 31.91 -6.74 12.67
C ASN A 180 31.19 -8.11 12.77
N GLY A 181 31.11 -8.87 11.66
CA GLY A 181 30.48 -10.19 11.62
C GLY A 181 28.97 -10.18 11.37
N GLY A 182 28.37 -9.03 11.08
CA GLY A 182 26.96 -8.91 10.70
C GLY A 182 26.73 -9.09 9.19
N PRO A 183 25.49 -8.96 8.73
CA PRO A 183 25.11 -9.12 7.32
C PRO A 183 25.17 -7.83 6.51
N ILE A 184 25.29 -6.63 7.12
CA ILE A 184 25.21 -5.35 6.42
C ILE A 184 26.47 -5.14 5.58
N LEU A 185 26.31 -5.10 4.26
CA LEU A 185 27.39 -4.87 3.31
C LEU A 185 27.70 -3.36 3.16
N MET A 186 26.65 -2.55 2.97
CA MET A 186 26.77 -1.11 2.74
C MET A 186 25.65 -0.35 3.45
N VAL A 187 25.92 0.92 3.74
CA VAL A 187 24.95 1.89 4.26
C VAL A 187 24.73 2.97 3.20
N GLN A 188 23.47 3.20 2.82
CA GLN A 188 23.12 4.30 1.93
C GLN A 188 23.16 5.64 2.65
N ILE A 189 23.65 6.66 1.98
CA ILE A 189 23.62 8.05 2.40
C ILE A 189 22.54 8.77 1.63
N GLU A 190 21.49 9.25 2.32
CA GLU A 190 20.35 9.94 1.73
C GLU A 190 19.55 9.05 0.76
N ASN A 191 18.63 9.59 -0.03
CA ASN A 191 17.93 8.89 -1.12
C ASN A 191 17.53 9.87 -2.21
N GLU A 192 17.91 9.58 -3.47
CA GLU A 192 17.57 10.36 -4.66
C GLU A 192 17.77 11.87 -4.46
N TYR A 193 18.89 12.23 -3.84
CA TYR A 193 19.17 13.63 -3.51
C TYR A 193 19.34 14.50 -4.75
N GLY A 194 19.82 13.94 -5.86
CA GLY A 194 19.98 14.65 -7.11
C GLY A 194 18.66 15.08 -7.76
N SER A 195 17.55 14.42 -7.40
CA SER A 195 16.20 14.86 -7.79
C SER A 195 15.67 16.00 -6.91
N TYR A 196 16.37 16.33 -5.81
CA TYR A 196 15.98 17.37 -4.85
C TYR A 196 16.99 18.51 -4.79
N GLY A 197 18.28 18.24 -4.92
CA GLY A 197 19.32 19.25 -4.76
C GLY A 197 20.68 18.79 -5.28
N SER A 198 21.70 19.65 -5.05
CA SER A 198 23.08 19.41 -5.49
C SER A 198 24.11 19.77 -4.40
N ASP A 199 23.69 19.80 -3.13
CA ASP A 199 24.54 20.20 -2.00
C ASP A 199 25.44 19.04 -1.54
N GLY A 200 26.63 18.92 -2.16
CA GLY A 200 27.64 17.95 -1.75
C GLY A 200 28.12 18.12 -0.29
N THR A 201 28.02 19.33 0.29
CA THR A 201 28.35 19.57 1.71
C THR A 201 27.36 18.84 2.61
N TYR A 202 26.09 18.84 2.29
CA TYR A 202 25.07 18.09 3.03
C TYR A 202 25.35 16.58 3.01
N LEU A 203 25.59 16.01 1.84
CA LEU A 203 25.87 14.58 1.70
C LEU A 203 27.15 14.17 2.46
N GLU A 204 28.21 14.98 2.38
CA GLU A 204 29.45 14.70 3.11
C GLU A 204 29.28 14.87 4.62
N GLN A 205 28.46 15.84 5.10
CA GLN A 205 28.11 15.94 6.51
C GLN A 205 27.39 14.68 7.00
N LEU A 206 26.45 14.11 6.22
CA LEU A 206 25.79 12.85 6.56
C LEU A 206 26.80 11.70 6.65
N ARG A 207 27.71 11.57 5.66
CA ARG A 207 28.74 10.56 5.67
C ARG A 207 29.65 10.68 6.90
N GLN A 208 30.07 11.90 7.25
CA GLN A 208 30.91 12.16 8.43
C GLN A 208 30.18 11.85 9.75
N LEU A 209 28.87 12.02 9.82
CA LEU A 209 28.10 11.62 10.99
C LEU A 209 28.16 10.11 11.23
N TRP A 210 28.04 9.30 10.17
CA TRP A 210 28.15 7.85 10.26
C TRP A 210 29.56 7.41 10.67
N LEU A 211 30.58 7.99 10.04
CA LEU A 211 31.98 7.73 10.40
C LEU A 211 32.25 8.09 11.86
N GLY A 212 31.83 9.29 12.30
CA GLY A 212 31.99 9.75 13.67
C GLY A 212 31.21 8.92 14.71
N ALA A 213 30.19 8.18 14.27
CA ALA A 213 29.44 7.24 15.08
C ALA A 213 30.03 5.80 15.05
N GLY A 214 31.18 5.60 14.38
CA GLY A 214 31.91 4.34 14.32
C GLY A 214 31.36 3.34 13.29
N VAL A 215 30.65 3.82 12.28
CA VAL A 215 30.24 3.04 11.10
C VAL A 215 31.14 3.44 9.95
N GLU A 216 32.12 2.61 9.61
CA GLU A 216 33.19 2.93 8.64
C GLU A 216 32.78 2.70 7.18
N GLY A 217 31.58 2.19 6.93
CA GLY A 217 31.08 1.87 5.58
C GLY A 217 31.41 0.44 5.16
N PRO A 218 31.45 0.11 3.83
CA PRO A 218 31.32 1.04 2.71
C PRO A 218 29.97 1.75 2.64
N PHE A 219 29.97 2.94 2.04
CA PHE A 219 28.77 3.73 1.78
C PHE A 219 28.40 3.70 0.30
N TYR A 220 27.15 4.06 0.00
CA TYR A 220 26.69 4.32 -1.37
C TYR A 220 25.61 5.40 -1.38
N THR A 221 25.39 6.00 -2.54
CA THR A 221 24.26 6.90 -2.82
C THR A 221 23.36 6.29 -3.87
N GLN A 222 22.10 6.71 -3.91
CA GLN A 222 21.07 6.25 -4.83
C GLN A 222 20.47 7.44 -5.56
N ASP A 223 20.46 7.40 -6.92
CA ASP A 223 19.86 8.44 -7.76
C ASP A 223 19.66 7.94 -9.20
N GLY A 224 18.93 8.68 -10.03
CA GLY A 224 18.93 8.48 -11.48
C GLY A 224 20.29 8.85 -12.09
N LEU A 225 20.71 8.19 -13.17
CA LEU A 225 22.00 8.46 -13.83
C LEU A 225 22.17 9.95 -14.20
N GLY A 226 21.12 10.55 -14.76
CA GLY A 226 21.15 11.96 -15.15
C GLY A 226 21.39 12.90 -13.97
N GLN A 227 20.71 12.63 -12.85
CA GLN A 227 20.80 13.40 -11.61
C GLN A 227 22.18 13.26 -10.94
N VAL A 228 22.69 12.03 -10.83
CA VAL A 228 24.05 11.78 -10.29
C VAL A 228 25.10 12.55 -11.06
N VAL A 229 25.04 12.50 -12.39
CA VAL A 229 26.04 13.15 -13.24
C VAL A 229 25.90 14.67 -13.24
N ALA A 230 24.68 15.19 -13.32
CA ALA A 230 24.42 16.63 -13.38
C ALA A 230 24.68 17.34 -12.03
N ASN A 231 24.29 16.70 -10.92
CA ASN A 231 24.27 17.29 -9.58
C ASN A 231 25.40 16.78 -8.67
N HIS A 232 26.23 15.84 -9.15
CA HIS A 232 27.36 15.27 -8.40
C HIS A 232 26.97 14.74 -7.01
N THR A 233 25.88 14.00 -6.92
CA THR A 233 25.28 13.55 -5.65
C THR A 233 25.86 12.24 -5.12
N ASN A 234 27.06 11.87 -5.51
CA ASN A 234 27.81 10.78 -4.89
C ASN A 234 28.65 11.26 -3.69
N VAL A 235 28.86 10.37 -2.72
CA VAL A 235 29.76 10.65 -1.58
C VAL A 235 31.18 10.14 -1.85
N THR A 236 32.17 10.72 -1.19
CA THR A 236 33.59 10.37 -1.35
C THR A 236 33.81 8.87 -1.10
N GLY A 237 34.29 8.17 -2.13
CA GLY A 237 34.60 6.74 -2.09
C GLY A 237 33.37 5.83 -1.97
N GLY A 238 32.18 6.36 -2.09
CA GLY A 238 30.93 5.59 -2.06
C GLY A 238 30.58 4.97 -3.41
N ALA A 239 29.98 3.79 -3.40
CA ALA A 239 29.40 3.19 -4.59
C ALA A 239 28.16 3.98 -5.06
N ILE A 240 27.69 3.73 -6.28
CA ILE A 240 26.54 4.42 -6.86
C ILE A 240 25.46 3.39 -7.21
N GLY A 241 24.28 3.54 -6.60
CA GLY A 241 23.05 2.91 -7.01
C GLY A 241 22.32 3.78 -8.02
N LEU A 242 21.73 3.18 -9.04
CA LEU A 242 20.99 3.88 -10.09
C LEU A 242 19.51 3.54 -10.02
N SER A 243 18.65 4.56 -9.90
CA SER A 243 17.20 4.43 -10.00
C SER A 243 16.80 4.13 -11.44
N GLY A 244 16.06 3.02 -11.67
CA GLY A 244 15.72 2.53 -13.01
C GLY A 244 16.93 2.08 -13.83
N GLY A 245 18.09 1.87 -13.20
CA GLY A 245 19.37 1.66 -13.87
C GLY A 245 19.44 0.36 -14.67
N THR A 246 19.68 0.47 -15.98
CA THR A 246 19.95 -0.65 -16.89
C THR A 246 21.43 -1.04 -16.88
N SER A 247 21.75 -2.16 -17.54
CA SER A 247 23.16 -2.57 -17.76
C SER A 247 23.97 -1.49 -18.52
N SER A 248 23.36 -0.75 -19.44
CA SER A 248 24.01 0.38 -20.14
C SER A 248 24.24 1.57 -19.23
N ASP A 249 23.30 1.89 -18.36
CA ASP A 249 23.43 3.01 -17.42
C ASP A 249 24.54 2.77 -16.40
N ILE A 250 24.70 1.53 -15.93
CA ILE A 250 25.83 1.16 -15.07
C ILE A 250 27.15 1.40 -15.78
N ARG A 251 27.29 1.05 -17.07
CA ARG A 251 28.50 1.32 -17.83
C ARG A 251 28.74 2.82 -18.01
N ALA A 252 27.71 3.59 -18.34
CA ALA A 252 27.78 5.03 -18.48
C ALA A 252 28.17 5.72 -17.16
N CYS A 253 27.55 5.31 -16.04
CA CYS A 253 27.91 5.78 -14.71
C CYS A 253 29.38 5.51 -14.39
N ARG A 254 29.90 4.32 -14.71
CA ARG A 254 31.28 3.97 -14.50
C ARG A 254 32.27 4.74 -15.39
N THR A 255 31.81 5.22 -16.54
CA THR A 255 32.64 6.15 -17.36
C THR A 255 32.77 7.49 -16.66
N ALA A 256 31.73 8.00 -16.04
CA ALA A 256 31.74 9.25 -15.27
C ALA A 256 32.47 9.11 -13.92
N TYR A 257 32.32 7.95 -13.26
CA TYR A 257 32.86 7.65 -11.93
C TYR A 257 33.71 6.35 -11.95
N PRO A 258 34.91 6.34 -12.57
CA PRO A 258 35.63 5.09 -12.83
C PRO A 258 36.22 4.42 -11.57
N ARG A 259 36.29 5.13 -10.44
CA ARG A 259 36.98 4.65 -9.22
C ARG A 259 36.08 3.95 -8.22
N VAL A 260 34.74 3.87 -8.48
CA VAL A 260 33.77 3.24 -7.59
C VAL A 260 32.82 2.34 -8.38
N PRO A 261 32.31 1.25 -7.78
CA PRO A 261 31.34 0.41 -8.44
C PRO A 261 30.00 1.14 -8.61
N ALA A 262 29.25 0.74 -9.64
CA ALA A 262 27.84 1.12 -9.82
C ALA A 262 26.98 -0.14 -9.92
N MET A 263 25.73 -0.01 -9.51
CA MET A 263 24.71 -1.07 -9.58
C MET A 263 23.35 -0.50 -10.00
N SER A 264 22.45 -1.36 -10.47
CA SER A 264 21.02 -1.02 -10.55
C SER A 264 20.47 -1.00 -9.13
N GLY A 265 20.42 0.17 -8.52
CA GLY A 265 20.06 0.33 -7.11
C GLY A 265 18.56 0.24 -6.85
N GLU A 266 17.76 0.59 -7.85
CA GLU A 266 16.31 0.37 -7.88
C GLU A 266 15.86 -0.06 -9.27
N LEU A 267 15.44 -1.31 -9.39
CA LEU A 267 14.88 -1.87 -10.61
C LEU A 267 13.40 -2.18 -10.36
N TYR A 268 12.51 -1.50 -11.05
CA TYR A 268 11.09 -1.41 -10.72
C TYR A 268 10.26 -2.52 -11.37
N PRO A 269 9.80 -3.57 -10.63
CA PRO A 269 8.89 -4.60 -11.14
C PRO A 269 7.44 -4.11 -11.23
N GLY A 270 7.13 -2.95 -10.68
CA GLY A 270 5.82 -2.34 -10.61
C GLY A 270 5.88 -0.85 -10.38
N TRP A 271 4.81 -0.27 -9.85
CA TRP A 271 4.74 1.15 -9.53
C TRP A 271 3.75 1.45 -8.39
N LEU A 272 3.91 2.60 -7.76
CA LEU A 272 2.99 3.12 -6.75
C LEU A 272 1.60 3.42 -7.33
N THR A 273 0.59 3.48 -6.48
CA THR A 273 -0.80 3.74 -6.86
C THR A 273 -1.44 4.75 -5.89
N HIS A 274 -2.22 5.68 -6.43
CA HIS A 274 -2.93 6.68 -5.64
C HIS A 274 -4.43 6.41 -5.56
N TRP A 275 -5.07 6.95 -4.54
CA TRP A 275 -6.52 6.99 -4.46
C TRP A 275 -7.11 7.78 -5.63
N GLY A 276 -8.14 7.20 -6.27
CA GLY A 276 -8.82 7.79 -7.43
C GLY A 276 -8.28 7.35 -8.79
N GLU A 277 -7.19 6.61 -8.86
CA GLU A 277 -6.74 5.96 -10.10
C GLU A 277 -7.72 4.86 -10.53
N GLY A 278 -7.82 4.63 -11.85
CA GLY A 278 -8.75 3.65 -12.41
C GLY A 278 -8.35 2.19 -12.17
N ALA A 279 -7.08 1.92 -11.87
CA ALA A 279 -6.52 0.58 -11.64
C ALA A 279 -5.23 0.67 -10.81
N PHE A 280 -4.79 -0.47 -10.28
CA PHE A 280 -3.45 -0.56 -9.68
C PHE A 280 -2.39 -0.38 -10.76
N ALA A 281 -1.40 0.49 -10.51
CA ALA A 281 -0.32 0.76 -11.44
C ALA A 281 0.72 -0.38 -11.48
N GLY A 282 1.49 -0.46 -12.57
CA GLY A 282 2.68 -1.31 -12.67
C GLY A 282 2.49 -2.82 -12.65
N GLN A 283 1.25 -3.33 -12.71
CA GLN A 283 0.96 -4.77 -12.55
C GLN A 283 1.54 -5.66 -13.67
N ASP A 284 1.83 -5.11 -14.83
CA ASP A 284 2.27 -5.86 -16.01
C ASP A 284 3.75 -5.62 -16.38
N THR A 285 4.54 -4.97 -15.53
CA THR A 285 5.95 -4.70 -15.79
C THR A 285 6.76 -6.00 -15.85
N ASP A 286 7.50 -6.22 -16.94
CA ASP A 286 8.36 -7.40 -17.15
C ASP A 286 9.83 -7.02 -17.17
N LEU A 287 10.55 -7.43 -16.13
CA LEU A 287 11.98 -7.20 -15.97
C LEU A 287 12.86 -8.32 -16.51
N SER A 288 12.31 -9.36 -17.18
CA SER A 288 13.07 -10.54 -17.62
C SER A 288 14.24 -10.17 -18.54
N GLY A 289 14.07 -9.17 -19.42
CA GLY A 289 15.12 -8.63 -20.28
C GLY A 289 16.25 -7.96 -19.47
N ALA A 290 15.89 -7.00 -18.63
CA ALA A 290 16.84 -6.27 -17.80
C ALA A 290 17.61 -7.18 -16.83
N LEU A 291 16.91 -8.13 -16.20
CA LEU A 291 17.55 -9.12 -15.32
C LEU A 291 18.54 -10.01 -16.09
N ARG A 292 18.20 -10.44 -17.30
CA ARG A 292 19.11 -11.23 -18.16
C ARG A 292 20.38 -10.45 -18.49
N ASP A 293 20.25 -9.18 -18.87
CA ASP A 293 21.38 -8.33 -19.21
C ASP A 293 22.29 -8.08 -18.01
N LEU A 294 21.72 -7.80 -16.85
CA LEU A 294 22.48 -7.60 -15.59
C LEU A 294 23.17 -8.90 -15.16
N MET A 295 22.50 -10.04 -15.24
CA MET A 295 23.07 -11.35 -14.89
C MET A 295 24.19 -11.75 -15.86
N ASN A 296 24.02 -11.56 -17.17
CA ASN A 296 25.05 -11.81 -18.18
C ASN A 296 26.30 -10.96 -17.95
N ALA A 297 26.11 -9.68 -17.60
CA ALA A 297 27.20 -8.75 -17.31
C ALA A 297 27.79 -8.91 -15.91
N ARG A 298 27.26 -9.79 -15.06
CA ARG A 298 27.60 -9.93 -13.63
C ARG A 298 27.51 -8.61 -12.87
N GLN A 299 26.59 -7.74 -13.27
CA GLN A 299 26.30 -6.47 -12.62
C GLN A 299 25.33 -6.67 -11.45
N SER A 300 25.53 -5.91 -10.39
CA SER A 300 24.69 -5.97 -9.18
C SER A 300 23.38 -5.21 -9.38
N PHE A 301 22.33 -5.70 -8.71
CA PHE A 301 20.98 -5.09 -8.79
C PHE A 301 20.21 -5.24 -7.48
N ASN A 302 19.21 -4.38 -7.32
CA ASN A 302 18.19 -4.43 -6.27
C ASN A 302 16.79 -4.28 -6.91
N LEU A 303 15.91 -5.26 -6.72
CA LEU A 303 14.51 -5.16 -7.13
C LEU A 303 13.76 -4.24 -6.15
N TYR A 304 13.31 -3.10 -6.61
CA TYR A 304 12.51 -2.17 -5.83
C TYR A 304 11.04 -2.24 -6.26
N VAL A 305 10.20 -2.99 -5.59
CA VAL A 305 10.41 -3.82 -4.41
C VAL A 305 10.25 -5.30 -4.76
N VAL A 306 10.95 -6.21 -4.07
CA VAL A 306 10.67 -7.64 -4.21
C VAL A 306 9.40 -8.03 -3.46
N HIS A 307 9.09 -7.29 -2.38
CA HIS A 307 7.87 -7.40 -1.57
C HIS A 307 7.56 -6.03 -0.97
N GLY A 308 6.45 -5.44 -1.36
CA GLY A 308 6.07 -4.12 -0.91
C GLY A 308 5.47 -4.08 0.50
N GLY A 309 4.52 -4.96 0.78
CA GLY A 309 3.77 -4.99 2.05
C GLY A 309 2.65 -3.95 2.14
N THR A 310 2.35 -3.47 3.35
CA THR A 310 1.18 -2.63 3.65
C THR A 310 1.57 -1.39 4.45
N ASN A 311 1.07 -0.22 4.06
CA ASN A 311 1.14 1.02 4.83
C ASN A 311 0.08 1.00 5.94
N PHE A 312 0.24 0.09 6.93
CA PHE A 312 -0.72 -0.03 8.03
C PHE A 312 -0.90 1.29 8.77
N GLY A 313 -2.10 1.51 9.31
CA GLY A 313 -2.40 2.76 10.01
C GLY A 313 -2.50 3.95 9.06
N TYR A 314 -1.74 5.00 9.35
CA TYR A 314 -1.79 6.25 8.61
C TYR A 314 -0.46 6.59 7.91
N TRP A 315 0.38 5.57 7.65
CA TRP A 315 1.76 5.76 7.19
C TRP A 315 1.93 5.91 5.67
N ALA A 316 0.89 5.69 4.86
CA ALA A 316 0.95 5.99 3.42
C ALA A 316 1.28 7.47 3.19
N GLY A 317 2.12 7.73 2.20
CA GLY A 317 2.53 9.06 1.79
C GLY A 317 1.60 9.70 0.76
N ALA A 318 2.14 10.62 -0.04
CA ALA A 318 1.45 11.27 -1.13
C ALA A 318 2.45 11.87 -2.12
N ASN A 319 2.01 12.13 -3.35
CA ASN A 319 2.73 12.93 -4.33
C ASN A 319 2.04 14.28 -4.55
N ALA A 320 2.82 15.28 -4.93
CA ALA A 320 2.34 16.59 -5.32
C ALA A 320 3.38 17.28 -6.21
N ASN A 321 2.98 18.31 -6.92
CA ASN A 321 3.90 19.22 -7.58
C ASN A 321 4.72 20.01 -6.53
N ASP A 322 5.81 20.65 -6.95
CA ASP A 322 6.70 21.41 -6.07
C ASP A 322 6.01 22.57 -5.31
N ASP A 323 4.93 23.11 -5.87
CA ASP A 323 4.09 24.12 -5.25
C ASP A 323 2.96 23.57 -4.37
N GLY A 324 2.89 22.24 -4.21
CA GLY A 324 1.88 21.52 -3.44
C GLY A 324 0.55 21.32 -4.17
N SER A 325 0.42 21.78 -5.44
CA SER A 325 -0.72 21.47 -6.30
C SER A 325 -0.67 20.02 -6.81
N GLY A 326 -1.75 19.54 -7.41
CA GLY A 326 -1.78 18.18 -7.97
C GLY A 326 -1.62 17.07 -6.94
N TYR A 327 -1.98 17.32 -5.69
CA TYR A 327 -1.84 16.37 -4.60
C TYR A 327 -2.64 15.09 -4.84
N THR A 328 -1.97 13.95 -4.74
CA THR A 328 -2.51 12.60 -4.84
C THR A 328 -2.02 11.76 -3.67
N ALA A 329 -2.93 11.22 -2.86
CA ALA A 329 -2.57 10.40 -1.70
C ALA A 329 -2.37 8.95 -2.11
N ASP A 330 -1.33 8.31 -1.58
CA ASP A 330 -1.03 6.90 -1.79
C ASP A 330 -2.08 6.00 -1.13
N ILE A 331 -2.38 4.86 -1.73
CA ILE A 331 -3.27 3.86 -1.17
C ILE A 331 -2.64 3.14 0.04
N THR A 332 -3.44 2.40 0.79
CA THR A 332 -2.96 1.64 1.96
C THR A 332 -2.06 0.47 1.57
N SER A 333 -2.40 -0.27 0.53
CA SER A 333 -1.55 -1.35 0.03
C SER A 333 -0.29 -0.81 -0.63
N TYR A 334 0.85 -1.41 -0.32
CA TYR A 334 2.10 -1.18 -1.04
C TYR A 334 2.51 -2.44 -1.81
N ASP A 335 1.52 -3.18 -2.35
CA ASP A 335 1.77 -4.39 -3.14
C ASP A 335 2.68 -4.09 -4.34
N TYR A 336 2.55 -2.92 -4.96
CA TYR A 336 3.46 -2.35 -5.96
C TYR A 336 3.59 -3.17 -7.25
N GLY A 337 2.81 -4.26 -7.42
CA GLY A 337 3.05 -5.24 -8.48
C GLY A 337 4.31 -6.07 -8.24
N ALA A 338 4.74 -6.19 -7.00
CA ALA A 338 5.96 -6.90 -6.60
C ALA A 338 5.90 -8.40 -6.93
N PRO A 339 7.06 -9.06 -7.17
CA PRO A 339 7.09 -10.50 -7.41
C PRO A 339 6.58 -11.34 -6.23
N ILE A 340 6.68 -10.82 -5.00
CA ILE A 340 6.09 -11.42 -3.81
C ILE A 340 4.93 -10.52 -3.38
N THR A 341 3.70 -11.02 -3.47
CA THR A 341 2.50 -10.26 -3.14
C THR A 341 2.47 -9.82 -1.67
N GLU A 342 1.59 -8.89 -1.33
CA GLU A 342 1.34 -8.41 0.04
C GLU A 342 1.14 -9.56 1.05
N GLN A 343 0.45 -10.64 0.65
CA GLN A 343 0.30 -11.87 1.46
C GLN A 343 1.55 -12.77 1.50
N GLY A 344 2.59 -12.47 0.71
CA GLY A 344 3.78 -13.31 0.59
C GLY A 344 3.62 -14.51 -0.37
N ARG A 345 2.68 -14.44 -1.30
CA ARG A 345 2.51 -15.44 -2.37
C ARG A 345 3.32 -15.07 -3.60
N PRO A 346 3.73 -16.06 -4.42
CA PRO A 346 4.28 -15.77 -5.74
C PRO A 346 3.28 -14.98 -6.59
N ALA A 347 3.68 -13.80 -7.08
CA ALA A 347 2.97 -13.08 -8.12
C ALA A 347 3.27 -13.71 -9.50
N PRO A 348 2.55 -13.38 -10.58
CA PRO A 348 2.72 -14.00 -11.89
C PRO A 348 4.17 -14.00 -12.41
N ARG A 349 4.94 -12.95 -12.14
CA ARG A 349 6.35 -12.83 -12.59
C ARG A 349 7.36 -13.56 -11.71
N TYR A 350 7.00 -13.95 -10.49
CA TYR A 350 7.91 -14.59 -9.54
C TYR A 350 8.61 -15.82 -10.12
N THR A 351 7.85 -16.75 -10.71
CA THR A 351 8.39 -18.00 -11.26
C THR A 351 9.33 -17.75 -12.43
N ALA A 352 9.03 -16.78 -13.31
CA ALA A 352 9.87 -16.39 -14.42
C ALA A 352 11.23 -15.84 -13.94
N TYR A 353 11.20 -14.91 -12.98
CA TYR A 353 12.44 -14.34 -12.40
C TYR A 353 13.24 -15.39 -11.64
N ARG A 354 12.60 -16.25 -10.84
CA ARG A 354 13.26 -17.37 -10.17
C ARG A 354 13.98 -18.28 -11.18
N SER A 355 13.30 -18.71 -12.25
CA SER A 355 13.86 -19.57 -13.29
C SER A 355 15.02 -18.89 -14.01
N LEU A 356 14.86 -17.61 -14.35
CA LEU A 356 15.92 -16.84 -15.02
C LEU A 356 17.16 -16.73 -14.12
N ILE A 357 17.04 -16.24 -12.90
CA ILE A 357 18.18 -16.06 -11.98
C ILE A 357 18.82 -17.39 -11.65
N GLY A 358 18.01 -18.44 -11.45
CA GLY A 358 18.50 -19.80 -11.13
C GLY A 358 19.22 -20.49 -12.28
N SER A 359 19.09 -20.03 -13.53
CA SER A 359 19.80 -20.59 -14.68
C SER A 359 21.29 -20.21 -14.72
N TYR A 360 21.74 -19.28 -13.87
CA TYR A 360 23.12 -18.83 -13.87
C TYR A 360 24.00 -19.63 -12.90
N PRO A 361 25.28 -19.90 -13.26
CA PRO A 361 26.20 -20.66 -12.42
C PRO A 361 26.37 -20.06 -11.03
N GLY A 362 26.39 -20.92 -10.00
CA GLY A 362 26.60 -20.52 -8.60
C GLY A 362 25.36 -19.94 -7.91
N VAL A 363 24.19 -19.91 -8.56
CA VAL A 363 22.94 -19.55 -7.92
C VAL A 363 22.26 -20.81 -7.36
N SER A 364 21.96 -20.79 -6.07
CA SER A 364 21.19 -21.83 -5.40
C SER A 364 19.73 -21.40 -5.28
N LEU A 365 18.81 -22.30 -5.64
CA LEU A 365 17.36 -22.09 -5.50
C LEU A 365 16.79 -23.03 -4.44
N PRO A 366 16.72 -22.60 -3.17
CA PRO A 366 16.06 -23.40 -2.14
C PRO A 366 14.56 -23.53 -2.44
N PRO A 367 13.86 -24.51 -1.82
CA PRO A 367 12.41 -24.63 -1.97
C PRO A 367 11.70 -23.38 -1.49
N LEU A 368 10.49 -23.17 -2.01
CA LEU A 368 9.59 -22.13 -1.49
C LEU A 368 9.15 -22.49 -0.06
N PRO A 369 9.02 -21.50 0.83
CA PRO A 369 8.38 -21.74 2.11
C PRO A 369 6.91 -22.09 1.93
N GLU A 370 6.30 -22.75 2.92
CA GLU A 370 4.89 -23.09 2.91
C GLU A 370 4.03 -21.83 2.83
N PRO A 371 3.01 -21.81 1.98
CA PRO A 371 2.10 -20.67 1.85
C PRO A 371 1.33 -20.44 3.16
N VAL A 372 1.15 -19.17 3.52
CA VAL A 372 0.28 -18.81 4.65
C VAL A 372 -1.17 -19.17 4.30
N PRO A 373 -1.91 -19.87 5.19
CA PRO A 373 -3.31 -20.18 4.98
C PRO A 373 -4.15 -18.91 4.78
N THR A 374 -5.22 -19.01 3.99
CA THR A 374 -6.19 -17.93 3.81
C THR A 374 -7.57 -18.34 4.31
N ILE A 375 -8.32 -17.36 4.79
CA ILE A 375 -9.73 -17.51 5.16
C ILE A 375 -10.61 -16.56 4.35
N THR A 376 -11.82 -17.00 4.06
CA THR A 376 -12.84 -16.21 3.36
C THR A 376 -14.18 -16.31 4.08
N ARG A 377 -14.97 -15.22 4.02
CA ARG A 377 -16.36 -15.18 4.44
C ARG A 377 -17.14 -14.29 3.48
N THR A 378 -18.15 -14.86 2.84
CA THR A 378 -18.93 -14.17 1.81
C THR A 378 -20.42 -14.47 1.96
N GLY A 379 -21.25 -13.72 1.29
CA GLY A 379 -22.70 -13.88 1.37
C GLY A 379 -23.22 -13.69 2.80
N SER A 380 -24.05 -14.62 3.27
CA SER A 380 -24.63 -14.59 4.62
C SER A 380 -23.60 -14.74 5.76
N ASP A 381 -22.40 -15.21 5.47
CA ASP A 381 -21.35 -15.41 6.46
C ASP A 381 -20.47 -14.16 6.66
N ALA A 382 -20.64 -13.14 5.81
CA ALA A 382 -19.93 -11.87 5.98
C ALA A 382 -20.44 -11.15 7.24
N PRO A 383 -19.56 -10.71 8.15
CA PRO A 383 -20.01 -9.99 9.33
C PRO A 383 -20.66 -8.66 8.95
N ILE A 384 -21.81 -8.36 9.58
CA ILE A 384 -22.50 -7.08 9.46
C ILE A 384 -22.32 -6.37 10.81
N PRO A 385 -21.57 -5.26 10.87
CA PRO A 385 -21.38 -4.54 12.11
C PRO A 385 -22.65 -3.78 12.52
N SER A 386 -22.68 -3.32 13.77
CA SER A 386 -23.67 -2.39 14.28
C SER A 386 -23.05 -1.04 14.61
N ALA A 387 -23.81 0.04 14.57
CA ALA A 387 -23.37 1.34 15.04
C ALA A 387 -23.00 1.23 16.53
N TYR A 388 -21.80 1.65 16.90
CA TYR A 388 -21.21 1.43 18.21
C TYR A 388 -20.94 2.73 18.96
N ALA A 389 -20.22 3.66 18.34
CA ALA A 389 -19.82 4.90 18.94
C ALA A 389 -19.81 6.04 17.92
N SER A 390 -19.97 7.28 18.39
CA SER A 390 -19.82 8.47 17.58
C SER A 390 -18.47 9.15 17.90
N LEU A 391 -17.75 9.61 16.87
CA LEU A 391 -16.57 10.44 17.04
C LEU A 391 -16.88 11.66 17.93
N TRP A 392 -18.08 12.23 17.77
CA TRP A 392 -18.54 13.43 18.46
C TRP A 392 -18.80 13.25 19.95
N ASP A 393 -19.17 12.04 20.38
CA ASP A 393 -19.32 11.69 21.80
C ASP A 393 -18.00 11.25 22.46
N ASN A 394 -16.93 11.13 21.66
CA ASN A 394 -15.61 10.68 22.07
C ASN A 394 -14.53 11.73 21.84
N LEU A 395 -14.91 13.01 21.69
CA LEU A 395 -13.94 14.09 21.59
C LEU A 395 -13.08 14.16 22.86
N PRO A 396 -11.75 14.34 22.73
CA PRO A 396 -10.87 14.62 23.84
C PRO A 396 -11.14 16.04 24.41
N ALA A 397 -10.36 16.47 25.38
CA ALA A 397 -10.36 17.87 25.79
C ALA A 397 -9.92 18.77 24.63
N ALA A 398 -10.54 19.96 24.55
CA ALA A 398 -10.10 20.96 23.59
C ALA A 398 -8.65 21.36 23.85
N LEU A 399 -7.91 21.58 22.79
CA LEU A 399 -6.55 22.07 22.86
C LEU A 399 -6.52 23.53 23.40
N PRO A 400 -5.43 23.97 24.02
CA PRO A 400 -5.27 25.36 24.42
C PRO A 400 -5.50 26.30 23.23
N PRO A 401 -6.13 27.47 23.42
CA PRO A 401 -6.35 28.40 22.33
C PRO A 401 -5.04 28.78 21.65
N ALA A 402 -5.03 28.75 20.32
CA ALA A 402 -3.91 29.30 19.56
C ALA A 402 -3.89 30.83 19.74
N GLN A 403 -2.71 31.43 19.95
CA GLN A 403 -2.51 32.87 20.02
C GLN A 403 -2.56 33.57 18.65
N THR A 404 -3.20 32.91 17.66
CA THR A 404 -3.23 33.36 16.28
C THR A 404 -4.67 33.48 15.76
N MET A 405 -4.87 34.40 14.81
CA MET A 405 -6.18 34.59 14.17
C MET A 405 -6.61 33.41 13.32
N ALA A 406 -5.67 32.66 12.74
CA ALA A 406 -5.93 31.53 11.85
C ALA A 406 -5.91 30.19 12.62
N PRO A 407 -6.64 29.16 12.12
CA PRO A 407 -6.47 27.79 12.55
C PRO A 407 -5.02 27.34 12.43
N GLN A 408 -4.58 26.42 13.30
CA GLN A 408 -3.23 25.92 13.28
C GLN A 408 -3.20 24.47 12.77
N PRO A 409 -2.15 24.06 12.03
CA PRO A 409 -1.97 22.69 11.58
C PRO A 409 -1.67 21.73 12.74
N MET A 410 -1.87 20.43 12.53
CA MET A 410 -1.73 19.41 13.57
C MET A 410 -0.32 19.29 14.14
N GLU A 411 0.72 19.61 13.37
CA GLU A 411 2.12 19.60 13.81
C GLU A 411 2.39 20.60 14.94
N ASN A 412 1.68 21.73 14.95
CA ASN A 412 1.79 22.72 16.02
C ASN A 412 1.31 22.17 17.36
N TYR A 413 0.43 21.20 17.35
CA TYR A 413 -0.10 20.52 18.53
C TYR A 413 0.61 19.19 18.83
N GLY A 414 1.64 18.83 18.06
CA GLY A 414 2.39 17.59 18.25
C GLY A 414 1.64 16.33 17.78
N GLN A 415 0.65 16.48 16.91
CA GLN A 415 -0.06 15.36 16.31
C GLN A 415 0.54 15.01 14.95
N ASN A 416 0.84 13.72 14.73
CA ASN A 416 1.48 13.25 13.52
C ASN A 416 0.48 12.89 12.42
N SER A 417 -0.67 12.29 12.77
CA SER A 417 -1.65 11.73 11.82
C SER A 417 -3.06 11.76 12.40
N GLY A 418 -4.05 11.28 11.63
CA GLY A 418 -5.45 11.22 12.03
C GLY A 418 -6.21 12.48 11.63
N PHE A 419 -6.98 13.05 12.57
CA PHE A 419 -7.94 14.12 12.28
C PHE A 419 -7.72 15.33 13.20
N MET A 420 -8.10 16.50 12.69
CA MET A 420 -8.24 17.73 13.48
C MET A 420 -9.68 18.23 13.38
N LEU A 421 -10.31 18.55 14.50
CA LEU A 421 -11.60 19.23 14.53
C LEU A 421 -11.40 20.70 14.88
N TYR A 422 -11.92 21.56 14.03
CA TYR A 422 -11.99 23.01 14.25
C TYR A 422 -13.46 23.39 14.44
N ARG A 423 -13.77 23.92 15.64
CA ARG A 423 -15.14 24.27 16.05
C ARG A 423 -15.27 25.76 16.32
N LYS A 424 -16.37 26.36 15.84
CA LYS A 424 -16.70 27.76 16.12
C LYS A 424 -18.21 27.98 16.19
N VAL A 425 -18.66 28.78 17.17
CA VAL A 425 -20.02 29.27 17.21
C VAL A 425 -20.12 30.53 16.35
N LEU A 426 -21.15 30.63 15.53
CA LEU A 426 -21.41 31.72 14.58
C LEU A 426 -22.59 32.60 15.02
N PRO A 427 -22.41 33.60 15.90
CA PRO A 427 -23.51 34.45 16.37
C PRO A 427 -23.98 35.39 15.24
N GLY A 428 -25.31 35.47 15.00
CA GLY A 428 -25.87 36.27 13.92
C GLY A 428 -25.80 35.63 12.52
N TYR A 429 -25.66 34.31 12.45
CA TYR A 429 -25.64 33.58 11.20
C TYR A 429 -26.97 33.70 10.45
N ALA A 430 -26.91 33.97 9.14
CA ALA A 430 -28.07 34.11 8.26
C ALA A 430 -27.90 33.41 6.89
N GLY A 431 -27.01 32.44 6.81
CA GLY A 431 -26.54 31.81 5.56
C GLY A 431 -25.18 32.36 5.16
N ALA A 432 -24.38 31.54 4.49
CA ALA A 432 -23.03 31.95 4.06
C ALA A 432 -22.44 31.02 3.01
N THR A 433 -21.41 31.49 2.31
CA THR A 433 -20.40 30.63 1.67
C THR A 433 -19.19 30.57 2.58
N LEU A 434 -18.80 29.37 2.97
CA LEU A 434 -17.58 29.06 3.68
C LEU A 434 -16.43 29.00 2.66
N ASP A 435 -15.31 29.63 2.97
CA ASP A 435 -14.05 29.50 2.24
C ASP A 435 -12.96 29.03 3.21
N VAL A 436 -12.45 27.81 3.01
CA VAL A 436 -11.31 27.27 3.74
C VAL A 436 -10.13 27.25 2.79
N THR A 437 -9.28 28.24 2.86
CA THR A 437 -8.27 28.55 1.83
C THR A 437 -7.31 27.38 1.59
N SER A 438 -7.01 26.58 2.61
CA SER A 438 -6.08 25.45 2.49
C SER A 438 -6.46 24.31 3.44
N VAL A 439 -7.17 23.31 2.89
CA VAL A 439 -7.51 22.05 3.57
C VAL A 439 -6.47 21.00 3.22
N HIS A 440 -5.81 20.46 4.22
CA HIS A 440 -4.86 19.35 4.11
C HIS A 440 -5.29 18.15 4.98
N ASP A 441 -6.10 17.14 4.47
CA ASP A 441 -6.36 17.00 3.02
C ASP A 441 -7.86 16.80 2.69
N TYR A 442 -8.67 16.25 3.62
CA TYR A 442 -10.08 15.98 3.40
C TYR A 442 -10.93 16.47 4.57
N ALA A 443 -11.81 17.43 4.32
CA ALA A 443 -12.69 18.00 5.34
C ALA A 443 -14.14 17.55 5.17
N THR A 444 -14.82 17.28 6.28
CA THR A 444 -16.28 17.22 6.38
C THR A 444 -16.77 18.38 7.23
N VAL A 445 -17.82 19.08 6.77
CA VAL A 445 -18.34 20.31 7.36
C VAL A 445 -19.75 20.10 7.89
N PHE A 446 -19.97 20.56 9.12
CA PHE A 446 -21.29 20.46 9.78
C PHE A 446 -21.72 21.79 10.38
N LEU A 447 -23.04 22.08 10.34
CA LEU A 447 -23.69 23.14 11.14
C LEU A 447 -24.67 22.49 12.11
N ASP A 448 -24.49 22.75 13.42
CA ASP A 448 -25.29 22.10 14.48
C ASP A 448 -25.40 20.58 14.33
N GLY A 449 -24.32 19.95 13.85
CA GLY A 449 -24.27 18.52 13.61
C GLY A 449 -24.86 18.07 12.28
N VAL A 450 -25.48 18.95 11.50
CA VAL A 450 -26.03 18.63 10.17
C VAL A 450 -24.94 18.77 9.11
N TYR A 451 -24.68 17.69 8.35
CA TYR A 451 -23.70 17.66 7.29
C TYR A 451 -24.02 18.68 6.17
N GLN A 452 -23.08 19.52 5.81
CA GLN A 452 -23.22 20.54 4.78
C GLN A 452 -22.56 20.11 3.45
N GLY A 453 -21.47 19.37 3.53
CA GLY A 453 -20.66 18.93 2.40
C GLY A 453 -19.21 18.67 2.84
N GLY A 454 -18.34 18.42 1.88
CA GLY A 454 -16.91 18.21 2.09
C GLY A 454 -16.04 19.07 1.20
N ILE A 455 -14.76 19.20 1.60
CA ILE A 455 -13.71 19.83 0.79
C ILE A 455 -12.57 18.82 0.70
N SER A 456 -12.16 18.49 -0.53
CA SER A 456 -11.10 17.51 -0.78
C SER A 456 -9.93 18.17 -1.51
N ARG A 457 -8.71 18.01 -0.98
CA ARG A 457 -7.49 18.41 -1.65
C ARG A 457 -7.18 17.50 -2.84
N PRO A 458 -7.21 16.14 -2.73
CA PRO A 458 -7.13 15.28 -3.89
C PRO A 458 -8.39 15.38 -4.75
N ALA A 459 -8.21 15.22 -6.05
CA ALA A 459 -9.32 15.15 -6.99
C ALA A 459 -10.20 13.92 -6.68
N VAL A 460 -11.53 14.10 -6.80
CA VAL A 460 -12.51 13.03 -6.57
C VAL A 460 -13.44 12.90 -7.77
N PRO A 461 -13.82 11.66 -8.15
CA PRO A 461 -14.78 11.44 -9.25
C PRO A 461 -16.15 12.08 -8.95
N SER A 462 -16.84 12.55 -9.98
CA SER A 462 -18.17 13.15 -9.84
C SER A 462 -19.20 12.20 -9.23
N ALA A 463 -19.09 10.90 -9.50
CA ALA A 463 -19.94 9.87 -8.92
C ALA A 463 -19.84 9.81 -7.39
N TYR A 464 -18.68 10.19 -6.83
CA TYR A 464 -18.46 10.34 -5.39
C TYR A 464 -18.81 11.77 -4.91
N ALA A 465 -18.35 12.78 -5.63
CA ALA A 465 -18.45 14.18 -5.24
C ALA A 465 -19.91 14.66 -5.17
N THR A 466 -20.73 14.34 -6.19
CA THR A 466 -22.10 14.86 -6.30
C THR A 466 -23.02 14.40 -5.16
N PRO A 467 -23.18 13.10 -4.84
CA PRO A 467 -24.06 12.66 -3.76
C PRO A 467 -23.59 13.11 -2.37
N LEU A 468 -22.29 13.26 -2.17
CA LEU A 468 -21.70 13.67 -0.90
C LEU A 468 -21.43 15.19 -0.81
N LYS A 469 -21.79 15.96 -1.84
CA LYS A 469 -21.55 17.41 -1.90
C LYS A 469 -20.07 17.76 -1.59
N VAL A 470 -19.14 16.99 -2.12
CA VAL A 470 -17.70 17.23 -1.95
C VAL A 470 -17.19 18.10 -3.10
N THR A 471 -16.48 19.17 -2.76
CA THR A 471 -15.78 20.04 -3.72
C THR A 471 -14.26 19.81 -3.68
N THR A 472 -13.60 19.95 -4.82
CA THR A 472 -12.13 19.99 -4.94
C THR A 472 -11.63 21.44 -4.98
N GLY A 473 -12.16 22.30 -4.16
CA GLY A 473 -11.79 23.70 -4.04
C GLY A 473 -11.69 24.09 -2.59
N SER A 474 -11.84 25.39 -2.32
CA SER A 474 -11.84 25.91 -0.96
C SER A 474 -13.26 26.29 -0.47
N ARG A 475 -14.24 26.36 -1.37
CA ARG A 475 -15.55 26.96 -1.10
C ARG A 475 -16.67 25.96 -0.98
N LEU A 476 -17.50 26.16 0.03
CA LEU A 476 -18.69 25.35 0.30
C LEU A 476 -19.86 26.29 0.69
N ALA A 477 -21.02 26.13 0.02
CA ALA A 477 -22.24 26.80 0.41
C ALA A 477 -22.79 26.15 1.69
N LEU A 478 -23.03 26.95 2.72
CA LEU A 478 -23.66 26.52 3.96
C LEU A 478 -25.16 26.77 3.90
N GLY A 479 -25.94 25.78 4.37
CA GLY A 479 -27.38 25.87 4.45
C GLY A 479 -27.87 26.79 5.55
N SER A 480 -29.20 26.93 5.67
CA SER A 480 -29.82 27.65 6.77
C SER A 480 -29.66 26.88 8.10
N ALA A 481 -29.44 27.65 9.14
CA ALA A 481 -29.35 27.16 10.53
C ALA A 481 -29.95 28.21 11.48
N GLY A 482 -29.96 27.94 12.77
CA GLY A 482 -30.37 28.91 13.78
C GLY A 482 -29.43 30.13 13.83
N PRO A 483 -29.76 31.15 14.65
CA PRO A 483 -29.00 32.41 14.68
C PRO A 483 -27.61 32.30 15.33
N ARG A 484 -27.29 31.18 15.94
CA ARG A 484 -26.00 30.89 16.60
C ARG A 484 -25.55 29.44 16.39
N PRO A 485 -25.44 28.96 15.15
CA PRO A 485 -25.06 27.57 14.92
C PRO A 485 -23.59 27.33 15.29
N THR A 486 -23.31 26.08 15.61
CA THR A 486 -21.94 25.59 15.78
C THR A 486 -21.45 25.07 14.40
N LEU A 487 -20.42 25.71 13.88
CA LEU A 487 -19.67 25.23 12.71
C LEU A 487 -18.58 24.26 13.19
N ASP A 488 -18.61 23.04 12.65
CA ASP A 488 -17.58 22.05 12.84
C ASP A 488 -16.93 21.71 11.49
N ILE A 489 -15.61 21.82 11.42
CA ILE A 489 -14.79 21.39 10.27
C ILE A 489 -13.87 20.28 10.77
N LEU A 490 -14.19 19.04 10.41
CA LEU A 490 -13.36 17.87 10.72
C LEU A 490 -12.46 17.58 9.52
N VAL A 491 -11.15 17.68 9.72
CA VAL A 491 -10.15 17.51 8.66
C VAL A 491 -9.34 16.24 8.92
N GLU A 492 -9.37 15.32 7.96
CA GLU A 492 -8.44 14.18 7.89
C GLU A 492 -7.13 14.63 7.24
N GLY A 493 -6.00 14.41 7.93
CA GLY A 493 -4.68 14.43 7.30
C GLY A 493 -4.42 13.08 6.62
N MET A 494 -4.28 13.07 5.29
CA MET A 494 -3.98 11.84 4.56
C MET A 494 -2.47 11.53 4.63
N GLY A 495 -1.73 11.45 3.56
CA GLY A 495 -0.27 11.31 3.62
C GLY A 495 0.40 12.66 3.38
N ARG A 496 1.59 12.89 3.97
CA ARG A 496 2.42 14.02 3.57
C ARG A 496 3.16 13.70 2.29
N THR A 497 3.39 14.72 1.48
CA THR A 497 4.21 14.60 0.27
C THR A 497 5.55 13.94 0.59
N ASN A 498 5.89 12.89 -0.15
CA ASN A 498 7.08 12.08 0.09
C ASN A 498 8.17 12.24 -0.98
N PHE A 499 7.91 12.97 -2.07
CA PHE A 499 8.87 13.18 -3.16
C PHE A 499 8.79 14.61 -3.70
N GLY A 500 9.87 15.09 -4.35
CA GLY A 500 9.97 16.44 -4.92
C GLY A 500 10.28 17.52 -3.88
N HIS A 501 10.12 18.78 -4.25
CA HIS A 501 10.44 19.92 -3.39
C HIS A 501 9.30 20.30 -2.43
N GLY A 502 8.08 19.77 -2.64
CA GLY A 502 6.88 20.04 -1.85
C GLY A 502 6.82 19.33 -0.48
N LEU A 503 7.97 19.00 0.15
CA LEU A 503 8.03 18.23 1.41
C LEU A 503 7.50 18.99 2.63
N VAL A 504 7.41 20.32 2.61
CA VAL A 504 6.86 21.08 3.74
C VAL A 504 5.33 21.05 3.69
N ASP A 505 4.75 19.87 3.90
CA ASP A 505 3.33 19.57 3.76
C ASP A 505 2.67 19.34 5.13
N ARG A 506 2.21 20.44 5.77
CA ARG A 506 1.50 20.39 7.06
C ARG A 506 0.06 19.94 6.91
N LYS A 507 -0.51 19.32 7.95
CA LYS A 507 -1.85 18.73 7.94
C LYS A 507 -2.86 19.50 8.77
N GLY A 508 -4.14 19.45 8.37
CA GLY A 508 -5.22 20.21 8.99
C GLY A 508 -5.62 21.44 8.14
N ILE A 509 -6.06 22.51 8.77
CA ILE A 509 -6.26 23.81 8.09
C ILE A 509 -4.95 24.60 8.25
N THR A 510 -4.29 24.88 7.14
CA THR A 510 -2.94 25.49 7.14
C THR A 510 -2.94 27.00 6.85
N GLN A 511 -4.09 27.56 6.48
CA GLN A 511 -4.28 28.97 6.24
C GLN A 511 -5.57 29.47 6.93
N GLN A 512 -6.27 30.42 6.34
CA GLN A 512 -7.45 31.06 6.92
C GLN A 512 -8.76 30.35 6.57
N VAL A 513 -9.76 30.59 7.39
CA VAL A 513 -11.16 30.28 7.14
C VAL A 513 -11.95 31.58 7.13
N SER A 514 -12.79 31.79 6.15
CA SER A 514 -13.63 32.99 6.03
C SER A 514 -15.07 32.66 5.62
N LEU A 515 -15.97 33.60 5.90
CA LEU A 515 -17.34 33.57 5.42
C LEU A 515 -17.61 34.73 4.48
N SER A 516 -18.45 34.50 3.47
CA SER A 516 -19.00 35.54 2.58
C SER A 516 -20.52 35.37 2.45
N GLY A 517 -21.24 36.47 2.27
CA GLY A 517 -22.72 36.47 2.28
C GLY A 517 -23.34 36.32 3.67
N ALA A 518 -22.56 36.38 4.73
CA ALA A 518 -22.96 36.11 6.10
C ALA A 518 -23.31 37.38 6.90
N GLY A 519 -23.52 38.52 6.24
CA GLY A 519 -23.82 39.78 6.91
C GLY A 519 -22.70 40.21 7.87
N PRO A 520 -22.96 40.37 9.17
CA PRO A 520 -21.96 40.81 10.16
C PRO A 520 -20.80 39.83 10.35
N LEU A 521 -20.94 38.58 9.93
CA LEU A 521 -19.93 37.53 10.01
C LEU A 521 -19.02 37.45 8.78
N ASN A 522 -19.20 38.36 7.82
CA ASN A 522 -18.30 38.40 6.63
C ASN A 522 -16.86 38.62 7.04
N GLY A 523 -15.96 37.86 6.45
CA GLY A 523 -14.51 37.97 6.66
C GLY A 523 -13.91 36.75 7.34
N THR A 524 -12.67 36.90 7.80
CA THR A 524 -11.90 35.82 8.41
C THR A 524 -12.42 35.48 9.79
N LEU A 525 -12.56 34.19 10.04
CA LEU A 525 -12.96 33.64 11.34
C LEU A 525 -11.73 33.39 12.23
N SER A 526 -11.81 33.83 13.48
CA SER A 526 -10.79 33.62 14.51
C SER A 526 -11.36 32.86 15.72
N ASP A 527 -10.56 32.63 16.75
CA ASP A 527 -10.96 32.06 18.06
C ASP A 527 -11.58 30.65 17.91
N TRP A 528 -10.85 29.76 17.30
CA TRP A 528 -11.25 28.38 17.09
C TRP A 528 -11.06 27.53 18.34
N GLN A 529 -12.06 26.76 18.69
CA GLN A 529 -11.91 25.61 19.59
C GLN A 529 -11.43 24.41 18.78
N THR A 530 -10.22 23.91 19.07
CA THR A 530 -9.56 22.88 18.28
C THR A 530 -9.42 21.61 19.09
N TYR A 531 -9.54 20.45 18.43
CA TYR A 531 -9.38 19.13 19.04
C TYR A 531 -8.43 18.29 18.22
N ALA A 532 -7.44 17.69 18.87
CA ALA A 532 -6.54 16.71 18.29
C ALA A 532 -7.18 15.30 18.37
N LEU A 533 -7.35 14.66 17.24
CA LEU A 533 -8.01 13.37 17.10
C LEU A 533 -7.08 12.40 16.35
N PRO A 534 -6.06 11.83 17.03
CA PRO A 534 -5.13 10.91 16.37
C PRO A 534 -5.83 9.66 15.85
N VAL A 535 -6.96 9.26 16.48
CA VAL A 535 -7.74 8.05 16.15
C VAL A 535 -6.80 6.85 15.94
N ASP A 536 -5.82 6.78 16.81
CA ASP A 536 -4.86 5.69 16.91
C ASP A 536 -5.42 4.51 17.73
N GLU A 537 -4.62 3.49 17.95
CA GLU A 537 -5.00 2.30 18.72
C GLU A 537 -5.42 2.65 20.16
N ALA A 538 -4.76 3.63 20.79
CA ALA A 538 -5.09 4.07 22.13
C ALA A 538 -6.44 4.82 22.18
N PHE A 539 -6.70 5.66 21.20
CA PHE A 539 -7.99 6.35 21.06
C PHE A 539 -9.13 5.34 20.86
N VAL A 540 -8.93 4.38 19.98
CA VAL A 540 -9.93 3.35 19.65
C VAL A 540 -10.21 2.45 20.86
N ALA A 541 -9.19 2.06 21.62
CA ALA A 541 -9.34 1.26 22.84
C ALA A 541 -10.12 2.00 23.95
N ALA A 542 -10.10 3.34 23.95
CA ALA A 542 -10.79 4.18 24.92
C ALA A 542 -12.21 4.60 24.49
N LEU A 543 -12.72 4.14 23.35
CA LEU A 543 -14.04 4.51 22.82
C LEU A 543 -15.18 4.13 23.79
N ARG A 544 -16.02 5.11 24.07
CA ARG A 544 -17.26 4.91 24.84
C ARG A 544 -18.41 4.60 23.85
N PRO A 545 -19.19 3.54 24.09
CA PRO A 545 -20.30 3.12 23.20
C PRO A 545 -21.48 4.09 23.36
N LYS A 546 -21.42 5.24 22.68
CA LYS A 546 -22.43 6.28 22.74
C LYS A 546 -22.61 6.97 21.40
N ILE A 547 -23.86 7.20 21.01
CA ILE A 547 -24.26 7.96 19.82
C ILE A 547 -25.41 8.90 20.23
N SER A 548 -25.05 10.12 20.61
CA SER A 548 -26.06 11.13 21.02
C SER A 548 -26.78 11.79 19.84
N GLN A 549 -26.17 11.78 18.65
CA GLN A 549 -26.70 12.36 17.41
C GLN A 549 -26.69 11.30 16.30
N PRO A 550 -27.70 10.42 16.20
CA PRO A 550 -27.71 9.30 15.24
C PRO A 550 -27.69 9.74 13.76
N GLY A 551 -28.09 10.98 13.46
CA GLY A 551 -28.06 11.55 12.11
C GLY A 551 -26.74 12.21 11.72
N ARG A 552 -25.73 12.17 12.58
CA ARG A 552 -24.44 12.80 12.36
C ARG A 552 -23.38 11.77 11.95
N ALA A 553 -22.79 11.92 10.77
CA ALA A 553 -21.73 11.06 10.27
C ALA A 553 -20.42 11.18 11.10
N GLY A 554 -19.49 10.26 10.91
CA GLY A 554 -18.35 10.08 11.80
C GLY A 554 -18.67 9.02 12.86
N VAL A 555 -19.15 7.87 12.41
CA VAL A 555 -19.63 6.75 13.24
C VAL A 555 -18.64 5.61 13.22
N PHE A 556 -18.38 5.05 14.38
CA PHE A 556 -17.69 3.78 14.55
C PHE A 556 -18.71 2.65 14.53
N PHE A 557 -18.49 1.68 13.64
CA PHE A 557 -19.28 0.47 13.53
C PHE A 557 -18.47 -0.72 14.04
N ARG A 558 -19.06 -1.60 14.85
CA ARG A 558 -18.39 -2.73 15.47
C ARG A 558 -19.04 -4.05 15.10
N ALA A 559 -18.25 -5.00 14.64
CA ALA A 559 -18.64 -6.39 14.47
C ALA A 559 -17.77 -7.30 15.34
N THR A 560 -18.38 -8.39 15.81
CA THR A 560 -17.66 -9.53 16.40
C THR A 560 -17.81 -10.71 15.46
N VAL A 561 -16.69 -11.35 15.11
CA VAL A 561 -16.67 -12.53 14.25
C VAL A 561 -15.95 -13.68 14.94
N THR A 562 -16.57 -14.87 14.96
CA THR A 562 -15.94 -16.08 15.49
C THR A 562 -15.27 -16.85 14.35
N LEU A 563 -13.97 -17.13 14.50
CA LEU A 563 -13.19 -17.90 13.55
C LEU A 563 -12.84 -19.28 14.13
N ALA A 564 -13.03 -20.33 13.34
CA ALA A 564 -12.61 -21.67 13.71
C ALA A 564 -11.08 -21.84 13.61
N GLN A 565 -10.47 -21.13 12.65
CA GLN A 565 -9.02 -21.09 12.42
C GLN A 565 -8.62 -19.73 11.90
N THR A 566 -7.35 -19.36 12.06
CA THR A 566 -6.78 -18.14 11.51
C THR A 566 -6.20 -18.36 10.10
N GLY A 567 -6.13 -17.30 9.34
CA GLY A 567 -5.52 -17.26 8.01
C GLY A 567 -5.52 -15.83 7.51
N ASP A 568 -4.68 -15.54 6.54
CA ASP A 568 -4.67 -14.23 5.88
C ASP A 568 -6.01 -13.98 5.18
N THR A 569 -6.46 -12.74 5.21
CA THR A 569 -7.66 -12.33 4.49
C THR A 569 -7.55 -10.87 4.07
N TYR A 570 -8.47 -10.45 3.21
CA TYR A 570 -8.73 -9.05 2.90
C TYR A 570 -10.14 -8.70 3.30
N LEU A 571 -10.31 -7.62 4.05
CA LEU A 571 -11.62 -7.07 4.37
C LEU A 571 -12.11 -6.23 3.18
N ASP A 572 -13.21 -6.63 2.58
CA ASP A 572 -13.80 -5.95 1.43
C ASP A 572 -14.64 -4.75 1.90
N MET A 573 -14.11 -3.56 1.65
CA MET A 573 -14.70 -2.28 2.03
C MET A 573 -15.46 -1.59 0.88
N SER A 574 -15.73 -2.30 -0.22
CA SER A 574 -16.40 -1.74 -1.41
C SER A 574 -17.80 -1.20 -1.14
N GLY A 575 -18.48 -1.69 -0.08
CA GLY A 575 -19.77 -1.17 0.39
C GLY A 575 -19.68 0.07 1.30
N TRP A 576 -18.47 0.49 1.68
CA TRP A 576 -18.20 1.59 2.60
C TRP A 576 -17.73 2.84 1.86
N THR A 577 -17.75 4.01 2.51
CA THR A 577 -17.48 5.27 1.81
C THR A 577 -16.02 5.74 2.01
N LYS A 578 -15.65 6.14 3.20
CA LYS A 578 -14.30 6.64 3.52
C LYS A 578 -14.03 6.57 5.01
N GLY A 579 -12.86 6.05 5.37
CA GLY A 579 -12.46 5.98 6.78
C GLY A 579 -11.27 5.06 7.03
N ALA A 580 -11.28 4.36 8.16
CA ALA A 580 -10.24 3.43 8.57
C ALA A 580 -10.83 2.20 9.28
N VAL A 581 -10.06 1.10 9.30
CA VAL A 581 -10.50 -0.19 9.87
C VAL A 581 -9.48 -0.70 10.87
N TRP A 582 -9.97 -1.25 11.97
CA TRP A 582 -9.17 -1.95 12.98
C TRP A 582 -9.66 -3.39 13.14
N VAL A 583 -8.73 -4.31 13.37
CA VAL A 583 -9.01 -5.69 13.72
C VAL A 583 -8.25 -6.01 15.01
N ASN A 584 -8.96 -6.40 16.06
CA ASN A 584 -8.40 -6.66 17.39
C ASN A 584 -7.48 -5.52 17.89
N GLY A 585 -7.86 -4.26 17.61
CA GLY A 585 -7.10 -3.07 17.97
C GLY A 585 -6.01 -2.65 16.96
N HIS A 586 -5.63 -3.51 16.00
CA HIS A 586 -4.62 -3.18 14.98
C HIS A 586 -5.23 -2.40 13.83
N ASN A 587 -4.70 -1.23 13.53
CA ASN A 587 -5.16 -0.39 12.42
C ASN A 587 -4.67 -0.96 11.07
N LEU A 588 -5.59 -1.46 10.24
CA LEU A 588 -5.29 -1.98 8.90
C LEU A 588 -4.96 -0.88 7.89
N GLY A 589 -5.43 0.34 8.13
CA GLY A 589 -5.24 1.48 7.25
C GLY A 589 -6.53 2.15 6.80
N ARG A 590 -6.39 3.08 5.87
CA ARG A 590 -7.48 3.84 5.26
C ARG A 590 -8.15 3.04 4.15
N TYR A 591 -9.45 3.23 3.99
CA TYR A 591 -10.21 2.85 2.80
C TYR A 591 -10.94 4.07 2.22
N TRP A 592 -11.18 4.04 0.92
CA TRP A 592 -11.93 5.07 0.22
C TRP A 592 -12.60 4.48 -1.02
N SER A 593 -13.92 4.68 -1.16
CA SER A 593 -14.72 4.10 -2.25
C SER A 593 -14.33 4.55 -3.66
N ILE A 594 -13.53 5.62 -3.79
CA ILE A 594 -13.01 6.04 -5.10
C ILE A 594 -11.99 5.06 -5.69
N GLY A 595 -11.46 4.13 -4.87
CA GLY A 595 -10.55 3.08 -5.33
C GLY A 595 -9.16 3.58 -5.77
N PRO A 596 -8.37 2.71 -6.46
CA PRO A 596 -8.72 1.34 -6.89
C PRO A 596 -8.72 0.32 -5.76
N GLN A 597 -8.09 0.60 -4.62
CA GLN A 597 -8.07 -0.32 -3.49
C GLN A 597 -9.42 -0.35 -2.78
N GLN A 598 -10.12 -1.51 -2.85
CA GLN A 598 -11.37 -1.74 -2.14
C GLN A 598 -11.24 -2.77 -1.02
N ARG A 599 -10.06 -3.38 -0.86
CA ARG A 599 -9.81 -4.45 0.10
C ARG A 599 -8.60 -4.15 0.95
N LEU A 600 -8.72 -4.30 2.26
CA LEU A 600 -7.64 -4.07 3.22
C LEU A 600 -7.07 -5.40 3.71
N TYR A 601 -5.76 -5.55 3.64
CA TYR A 601 -5.06 -6.74 4.10
C TYR A 601 -5.18 -6.88 5.62
N CYS A 602 -5.65 -8.05 6.04
CA CYS A 602 -5.71 -8.46 7.44
C CYS A 602 -4.85 -9.72 7.62
N PRO A 603 -3.65 -9.59 8.21
CA PRO A 603 -2.73 -10.71 8.40
C PRO A 603 -3.21 -11.65 9.51
N ALA A 604 -3.03 -12.96 9.32
CA ALA A 604 -3.43 -13.99 10.28
C ALA A 604 -2.90 -13.78 11.70
N PRO A 605 -1.67 -13.26 11.94
CA PRO A 605 -1.19 -12.98 13.30
C PRO A 605 -2.01 -11.95 14.09
N TRP A 606 -2.82 -11.15 13.44
CA TRP A 606 -3.72 -10.19 14.10
C TRP A 606 -5.10 -10.76 14.37
N LEU A 607 -5.34 -12.01 13.96
CA LEU A 607 -6.56 -12.77 14.20
C LEU A 607 -6.33 -13.87 15.25
N THR A 608 -7.38 -14.28 15.93
CA THR A 608 -7.37 -15.40 16.86
C THR A 608 -8.40 -16.46 16.45
N ALA A 609 -8.11 -17.74 16.72
CA ALA A 609 -9.16 -18.74 16.72
C ALA A 609 -10.11 -18.42 17.89
N GLY A 610 -11.40 -18.22 17.59
CA GLY A 610 -12.37 -17.69 18.55
C GLY A 610 -12.88 -16.31 18.11
N GLN A 611 -13.23 -15.45 19.08
CA GLN A 611 -13.82 -14.14 18.84
C GLN A 611 -12.76 -13.13 18.38
N ASN A 612 -13.09 -12.37 17.33
CA ASN A 612 -12.31 -11.25 16.82
C ASN A 612 -13.22 -10.03 16.68
N GLU A 613 -12.68 -8.87 16.97
CA GLU A 613 -13.36 -7.58 16.80
C GLU A 613 -12.95 -6.92 15.49
N ILE A 614 -13.91 -6.40 14.75
CA ILE A 614 -13.69 -5.51 13.61
C ILE A 614 -14.35 -4.18 13.95
N LEU A 615 -13.59 -3.11 13.89
CA LEU A 615 -14.08 -1.75 14.08
C LEU A 615 -13.83 -0.93 12.81
N VAL A 616 -14.86 -0.25 12.34
CA VAL A 616 -14.84 0.59 11.14
C VAL A 616 -15.25 2.00 11.52
N LEU A 617 -14.41 3.00 11.29
CA LEU A 617 -14.82 4.40 11.24
C LEU A 617 -15.25 4.75 9.82
N ASP A 618 -16.48 5.26 9.64
CA ASP A 618 -16.88 5.86 8.36
C ASP A 618 -17.26 7.33 8.54
N LEU A 619 -16.73 8.19 7.65
CA LEU A 619 -16.92 9.65 7.71
C LEU A 619 -18.25 10.12 7.11
N HIS A 620 -18.98 9.26 6.41
CA HIS A 620 -20.19 9.61 5.66
C HIS A 620 -21.37 8.71 5.96
N GLN A 621 -21.15 7.41 6.18
CA GLN A 621 -22.26 6.46 6.36
C GLN A 621 -22.85 6.51 7.77
N LEU A 622 -24.18 6.37 7.82
CA LEU A 622 -24.98 6.24 9.05
C LEU A 622 -25.49 4.81 9.26
N ARG A 623 -25.35 3.95 8.27
CA ARG A 623 -25.80 2.55 8.29
C ARG A 623 -24.66 1.61 7.99
N PRO A 624 -24.57 0.48 8.71
CA PRO A 624 -23.54 -0.50 8.48
C PRO A 624 -23.73 -1.20 7.13
N GLN A 625 -22.61 -1.70 6.60
CA GLN A 625 -22.54 -2.56 5.43
C GLN A 625 -21.88 -3.89 5.80
N PRO A 626 -22.12 -4.98 5.08
CA PRO A 626 -21.38 -6.21 5.25
C PRO A 626 -19.88 -5.99 4.99
N ILE A 627 -19.03 -6.79 5.65
CA ILE A 627 -17.59 -6.79 5.47
C ILE A 627 -17.14 -8.19 5.01
N PRO A 628 -17.22 -8.52 3.72
CA PRO A 628 -16.76 -9.81 3.22
C PRO A 628 -15.26 -10.00 3.43
N PHE A 629 -14.86 -11.24 3.73
CA PHE A 629 -13.46 -11.66 3.79
C PHE A 629 -13.09 -12.27 2.45
N ARG A 630 -12.05 -11.76 1.81
CA ARG A 630 -11.58 -12.15 0.49
C ARG A 630 -10.19 -12.78 0.55
N ALA A 631 -9.89 -13.67 -0.40
CA ALA A 631 -8.62 -14.37 -0.46
C ALA A 631 -7.46 -13.53 -1.06
N SER A 632 -7.75 -12.41 -1.73
CA SER A 632 -6.78 -11.61 -2.46
C SER A 632 -7.13 -10.12 -2.49
N LEU A 633 -6.13 -9.27 -2.70
CA LEU A 633 -6.26 -7.81 -2.81
C LEU A 633 -7.21 -7.41 -3.95
N VAL A 634 -7.05 -8.02 -5.10
CA VAL A 634 -7.90 -7.85 -6.28
C VAL A 634 -8.51 -9.19 -6.65
N GLU A 635 -9.62 -9.17 -7.39
CA GLU A 635 -10.15 -10.42 -7.95
C GLU A 635 -9.16 -10.96 -8.98
N THR A 636 -8.75 -12.22 -8.78
CA THR A 636 -7.90 -12.90 -9.75
C THR A 636 -8.69 -13.06 -11.04
N PRO A 637 -8.19 -12.57 -12.16
CA PRO A 637 -8.84 -12.80 -13.42
C PRO A 637 -9.01 -14.31 -13.69
N CYS A 638 -10.07 -14.65 -14.39
CA CYS A 638 -10.32 -16.03 -14.86
C CYS A 638 -10.36 -16.07 -16.38
N THR A 639 -10.15 -17.25 -16.93
CA THR A 639 -10.52 -17.58 -18.31
C THR A 639 -11.80 -18.41 -18.32
N LEU A 640 -12.57 -18.27 -19.38
CA LEU A 640 -13.74 -19.11 -19.63
C LEU A 640 -13.45 -19.99 -20.85
N THR A 641 -13.18 -21.27 -20.61
CA THR A 641 -12.88 -22.23 -21.67
C THR A 641 -14.13 -23.00 -22.06
N ASN A 642 -14.51 -22.93 -23.31
CA ASN A 642 -15.67 -23.64 -23.81
C ASN A 642 -15.42 -25.17 -23.83
N ARG A 643 -16.36 -25.95 -23.29
CA ARG A 643 -16.21 -27.42 -23.13
C ARG A 643 -16.12 -28.17 -24.46
N ARG A 644 -16.83 -27.72 -25.51
CA ARG A 644 -16.84 -28.35 -26.81
C ARG A 644 -15.57 -28.07 -27.60
N SER A 645 -15.14 -26.81 -27.63
CA SER A 645 -14.07 -26.36 -28.52
C SER A 645 -12.69 -26.31 -27.87
N GLY A 646 -12.61 -26.22 -26.52
CA GLY A 646 -11.38 -25.92 -25.77
C GLY A 646 -10.89 -24.48 -25.95
N LYS A 647 -11.67 -23.61 -26.60
CA LYS A 647 -11.31 -22.20 -26.84
C LYS A 647 -11.80 -21.28 -25.76
N LEU A 648 -11.17 -20.11 -25.66
CA LEU A 648 -11.46 -19.12 -24.64
C LEU A 648 -12.51 -18.10 -25.10
N LEU A 649 -13.35 -17.64 -24.18
CA LEU A 649 -14.19 -16.45 -24.36
C LEU A 649 -13.29 -15.25 -24.61
N ASP A 650 -13.50 -14.56 -25.73
CA ASP A 650 -12.56 -13.58 -26.29
C ASP A 650 -13.26 -12.29 -26.72
N VAL A 651 -12.60 -11.15 -26.50
CA VAL A 651 -12.93 -9.89 -27.14
C VAL A 651 -12.14 -9.79 -28.43
N PRO A 652 -12.82 -9.80 -29.60
CA PRO A 652 -12.13 -9.86 -30.90
C PRO A 652 -11.25 -8.61 -31.12
N ASP A 653 -10.10 -8.83 -31.76
CA ASP A 653 -9.18 -7.78 -32.21
C ASP A 653 -8.78 -6.77 -31.13
N TRP A 654 -8.78 -7.20 -29.86
CA TRP A 654 -8.51 -6.32 -28.71
C TRP A 654 -9.41 -5.08 -28.68
N SER A 655 -10.65 -5.22 -29.15
CA SER A 655 -11.59 -4.09 -29.22
C SER A 655 -11.89 -3.51 -27.86
N THR A 656 -11.90 -2.17 -27.77
CA THR A 656 -12.44 -1.43 -26.62
C THR A 656 -13.80 -0.78 -26.95
N ALA A 657 -14.34 -1.04 -28.15
CA ALA A 657 -15.61 -0.47 -28.58
C ALA A 657 -16.79 -1.12 -27.86
N SER A 658 -17.70 -0.32 -27.33
CA SER A 658 -18.98 -0.78 -26.80
C SER A 658 -19.83 -1.38 -27.92
N GLY A 659 -20.45 -2.56 -27.63
CA GLY A 659 -21.23 -3.31 -28.61
C GLY A 659 -20.42 -4.31 -29.44
N ALA A 660 -19.10 -4.42 -29.24
CA ALA A 660 -18.32 -5.45 -29.92
C ALA A 660 -18.83 -6.84 -29.49
N GLN A 661 -19.26 -7.66 -30.48
CA GLN A 661 -19.75 -9.00 -30.22
C GLN A 661 -18.61 -9.93 -29.83
N LEU A 662 -18.72 -10.60 -28.71
CA LEU A 662 -17.77 -11.58 -28.22
C LEU A 662 -17.70 -12.79 -29.16
N ASN A 663 -16.55 -13.44 -29.18
CA ASN A 663 -16.30 -14.68 -29.88
C ASN A 663 -15.58 -15.71 -29.00
N GLN A 664 -15.31 -16.90 -29.53
CA GLN A 664 -14.30 -17.79 -28.96
C GLN A 664 -13.03 -17.75 -29.79
N TRP A 665 -11.88 -17.87 -29.15
CA TRP A 665 -10.59 -17.93 -29.83
C TRP A 665 -9.60 -18.83 -29.10
N SER A 666 -8.64 -19.38 -29.85
CA SER A 666 -7.51 -20.12 -29.28
C SER A 666 -6.77 -19.26 -28.24
N GLY A 667 -6.30 -19.86 -27.15
CA GLY A 667 -5.63 -19.12 -26.07
C GLY A 667 -4.42 -18.35 -26.58
N ASN A 668 -4.41 -17.03 -26.39
CA ASN A 668 -3.33 -16.13 -26.79
C ASN A 668 -2.58 -15.55 -25.58
N GLY A 669 -3.04 -15.87 -24.35
CA GLY A 669 -2.49 -15.34 -23.09
C GLY A 669 -2.77 -13.87 -22.83
N GLY A 670 -3.57 -13.21 -23.67
CA GLY A 670 -3.84 -11.78 -23.62
C GLY A 670 -4.95 -11.37 -22.66
N ALA A 671 -4.98 -10.06 -22.30
CA ALA A 671 -5.98 -9.49 -21.42
C ALA A 671 -7.39 -9.48 -22.04
N ASN A 672 -7.50 -9.55 -23.38
CA ASN A 672 -8.76 -9.68 -24.10
C ASN A 672 -9.50 -11.01 -23.86
N GLN A 673 -8.80 -12.03 -23.34
CA GLN A 673 -9.34 -13.34 -22.94
C GLN A 673 -9.44 -13.53 -21.43
N ARG A 674 -9.11 -12.50 -20.65
CA ARG A 674 -9.15 -12.52 -19.19
C ARG A 674 -10.34 -11.73 -18.67
N TRP A 675 -11.02 -12.30 -17.68
CA TRP A 675 -12.27 -11.76 -17.15
C TRP A 675 -12.22 -11.66 -15.64
N ARG A 676 -12.57 -10.51 -15.08
CA ARG A 676 -12.82 -10.36 -13.63
C ARG A 676 -14.26 -10.76 -13.35
N ARG A 677 -14.44 -11.78 -12.52
CA ARG A 677 -15.75 -12.25 -12.09
C ARG A 677 -16.10 -11.65 -10.73
N THR A 678 -17.07 -10.74 -10.69
CA THR A 678 -17.61 -10.20 -9.45
C THR A 678 -18.90 -10.95 -9.12
N THR A 679 -18.95 -11.59 -7.93
CA THR A 679 -20.10 -12.40 -7.51
C THR A 679 -20.80 -11.72 -6.33
N ALA A 680 -22.10 -11.45 -6.46
CA ALA A 680 -22.94 -10.93 -5.40
C ALA A 680 -23.32 -12.02 -4.37
N ALA A 681 -23.89 -11.62 -3.23
CA ALA A 681 -24.22 -12.52 -2.13
C ALA A 681 -25.22 -13.63 -2.50
N ASP A 682 -26.08 -13.40 -3.50
CA ASP A 682 -27.08 -14.33 -4.03
C ASP A 682 -26.52 -15.30 -5.09
N GLY A 683 -25.20 -15.27 -5.34
CA GLY A 683 -24.52 -16.11 -6.30
C GLY A 683 -24.60 -15.62 -7.75
N ILE A 684 -25.22 -14.46 -8.00
CA ILE A 684 -25.24 -13.81 -9.31
C ILE A 684 -23.88 -13.15 -9.54
N CYS A 685 -23.33 -13.29 -10.76
CA CYS A 685 -22.04 -12.69 -11.11
C CYS A 685 -22.12 -11.82 -12.35
N THR A 686 -21.20 -10.87 -12.41
CA THR A 686 -20.83 -10.13 -13.62
C THR A 686 -19.44 -10.56 -14.07
N LEU A 687 -19.18 -10.43 -15.38
CA LEU A 687 -17.90 -10.75 -15.99
C LEU A 687 -17.38 -9.50 -16.70
N THR A 688 -16.32 -8.90 -16.20
CA THR A 688 -15.70 -7.70 -16.76
C THR A 688 -14.41 -8.07 -17.47
N ASN A 689 -14.28 -7.71 -18.74
CA ASN A 689 -13.05 -7.95 -19.50
C ASN A 689 -11.87 -7.15 -18.93
N VAL A 690 -10.71 -7.78 -18.78
CA VAL A 690 -9.52 -7.15 -18.20
C VAL A 690 -8.95 -6.06 -19.12
N HIS A 691 -9.05 -6.26 -20.46
CA HIS A 691 -8.53 -5.31 -21.44
C HIS A 691 -9.43 -4.07 -21.60
N SER A 692 -10.73 -4.31 -21.88
CA SER A 692 -11.66 -3.21 -22.23
C SER A 692 -12.34 -2.58 -21.02
N GLY A 693 -12.36 -3.25 -19.85
CA GLY A 693 -13.12 -2.81 -18.68
C GLY A 693 -14.64 -2.95 -18.83
N GLN A 694 -15.13 -3.55 -19.94
CA GLN A 694 -16.55 -3.69 -20.20
C GLN A 694 -17.08 -5.06 -19.80
N LEU A 695 -18.41 -5.15 -19.57
CA LEU A 695 -19.08 -6.34 -19.07
C LEU A 695 -19.62 -7.21 -20.21
N VAL A 696 -19.70 -8.52 -19.96
CA VAL A 696 -20.46 -9.46 -20.81
C VAL A 696 -21.95 -9.09 -20.73
N ASP A 697 -22.53 -8.73 -21.87
CA ASP A 697 -23.85 -8.10 -21.99
C ASP A 697 -24.69 -8.80 -23.07
N ILE A 698 -26.01 -8.93 -22.81
CA ILE A 698 -26.95 -9.39 -23.83
C ILE A 698 -27.45 -8.16 -24.61
N GLN A 699 -27.15 -8.11 -25.90
CA GLN A 699 -27.48 -6.98 -26.77
C GLN A 699 -28.96 -6.62 -26.70
N GLY A 700 -29.22 -5.37 -26.31
CA GLY A 700 -30.59 -4.83 -26.24
C GLY A 700 -31.49 -5.54 -25.22
N ASN A 701 -30.93 -6.36 -24.33
CA ASN A 701 -31.71 -7.19 -23.38
C ASN A 701 -32.77 -8.06 -24.09
N ALA A 702 -32.49 -8.51 -25.33
CA ALA A 702 -33.39 -9.33 -26.14
C ALA A 702 -33.37 -10.78 -25.63
N SER A 703 -34.48 -11.53 -25.82
CA SER A 703 -34.66 -12.89 -25.33
C SER A 703 -34.79 -13.93 -26.45
N THR A 704 -34.41 -13.57 -27.68
CA THR A 704 -34.48 -14.47 -28.83
C THR A 704 -33.21 -15.34 -28.92
N ASP A 705 -33.32 -16.62 -29.22
CA ASP A 705 -32.18 -17.50 -29.48
C ASP A 705 -31.31 -16.90 -30.59
N GLY A 706 -29.99 -16.88 -30.37
CA GLY A 706 -29.05 -16.25 -31.28
C GLY A 706 -28.79 -14.77 -31.03
N THR A 707 -29.44 -14.17 -30.01
CA THR A 707 -29.12 -12.78 -29.60
C THR A 707 -27.62 -12.66 -29.35
N PRO A 708 -26.91 -11.66 -29.96
CA PRO A 708 -25.52 -11.47 -29.72
C PRO A 708 -25.19 -11.19 -28.27
N VAL A 709 -24.15 -11.82 -27.76
CA VAL A 709 -23.50 -11.43 -26.51
C VAL A 709 -22.34 -10.52 -26.87
N ILE A 710 -22.37 -9.34 -26.28
CA ILE A 710 -21.45 -8.23 -26.59
C ILE A 710 -20.66 -7.81 -25.34
N GLN A 711 -19.65 -6.96 -25.50
CA GLN A 711 -19.15 -6.18 -24.38
C GLN A 711 -19.86 -4.82 -24.32
N TRP A 712 -20.19 -4.36 -23.11
CA TRP A 712 -20.86 -3.08 -22.89
C TRP A 712 -20.45 -2.46 -21.56
N PRO A 713 -20.38 -1.10 -21.43
CA PRO A 713 -20.15 -0.44 -20.14
C PRO A 713 -21.16 -0.90 -19.07
N ALA A 714 -20.73 -0.93 -17.81
CA ALA A 714 -21.60 -1.28 -16.68
C ALA A 714 -22.86 -0.38 -16.66
N ASN A 715 -24.03 -0.97 -16.75
CA ASN A 715 -25.33 -0.28 -16.74
C ASN A 715 -26.21 -0.65 -15.54
N GLY A 716 -25.77 -1.61 -14.70
CA GLY A 716 -26.51 -2.14 -13.56
C GLY A 716 -27.71 -3.02 -13.92
N GLY A 717 -27.93 -3.29 -15.20
CA GLY A 717 -29.06 -4.10 -15.70
C GLY A 717 -28.86 -5.60 -15.52
N THR A 718 -29.98 -6.35 -15.51
CA THR A 718 -29.98 -7.83 -15.40
C THR A 718 -29.41 -8.51 -16.65
N ASN A 719 -29.34 -7.80 -17.77
CA ASN A 719 -28.70 -8.26 -19.03
C ASN A 719 -27.17 -8.41 -18.93
N GLN A 720 -26.56 -7.92 -17.85
CA GLN A 720 -25.13 -8.10 -17.54
C GLN A 720 -24.89 -9.06 -16.38
N GLN A 721 -25.97 -9.69 -15.87
CA GLN A 721 -25.94 -10.51 -14.68
C GLN A 721 -26.13 -11.99 -15.06
N TRP A 722 -25.28 -12.84 -14.50
CA TRP A 722 -25.22 -14.25 -14.85
C TRP A 722 -25.26 -15.12 -13.59
N ARG A 723 -26.00 -16.23 -13.65
CA ARG A 723 -25.96 -17.28 -12.62
C ARG A 723 -25.12 -18.43 -13.10
N GLN A 724 -24.11 -18.78 -12.34
CA GLN A 724 -23.27 -19.95 -12.62
C GLN A 724 -23.99 -21.21 -12.12
N VAL A 725 -24.33 -22.12 -13.03
CA VAL A 725 -24.97 -23.40 -12.72
C VAL A 725 -24.00 -24.53 -13.04
N PRO A 726 -23.45 -25.24 -12.03
CA PRO A 726 -22.53 -26.34 -12.23
C PRO A 726 -23.13 -27.48 -13.07
N THR A 727 -22.34 -28.09 -13.97
CA THR A 727 -22.76 -29.22 -14.78
C THR A 727 -21.99 -30.54 -14.48
N GLY A 728 -21.11 -30.51 -13.47
CA GLY A 728 -20.15 -31.56 -13.14
C GLY A 728 -18.80 -31.36 -13.82
N ASP A 729 -17.81 -32.16 -13.45
CA ASP A 729 -16.45 -32.15 -14.00
C ASP A 729 -15.78 -30.75 -14.03
N GLY A 730 -16.16 -29.84 -13.14
CA GLY A 730 -15.62 -28.47 -13.05
C GLY A 730 -16.21 -27.47 -14.05
N TYR A 731 -17.10 -27.90 -14.95
CA TYR A 731 -17.78 -27.02 -15.91
C TYR A 731 -19.09 -26.43 -15.31
N ALA A 732 -19.51 -25.32 -15.89
CA ALA A 732 -20.76 -24.66 -15.54
C ALA A 732 -21.43 -24.02 -16.76
N LYS A 733 -22.75 -23.83 -16.68
CA LYS A 733 -23.48 -22.92 -17.55
C LYS A 733 -23.55 -21.54 -16.93
N LEU A 734 -23.50 -20.51 -17.74
CA LEU A 734 -23.78 -19.14 -17.36
C LEU A 734 -25.19 -18.80 -17.82
N VAL A 735 -26.11 -18.75 -16.88
CA VAL A 735 -27.53 -18.49 -17.11
C VAL A 735 -27.81 -17.01 -16.90
N SER A 736 -28.34 -16.34 -17.91
CA SER A 736 -28.72 -14.93 -17.82
C SER A 736 -29.83 -14.72 -16.78
N VAL A 737 -29.65 -13.70 -15.94
CA VAL A 737 -30.69 -13.30 -14.95
C VAL A 737 -31.88 -12.65 -15.62
N SER A 738 -31.70 -11.97 -16.75
CA SER A 738 -32.78 -11.28 -17.45
C SER A 738 -33.70 -12.22 -18.22
N THR A 739 -33.15 -13.29 -18.85
CA THR A 739 -33.89 -14.10 -19.80
C THR A 739 -34.03 -15.57 -19.41
N GLY A 740 -33.18 -16.05 -18.47
CA GLY A 740 -33.11 -17.44 -18.08
C GLY A 740 -32.41 -18.35 -19.10
N LYS A 741 -31.91 -17.80 -20.20
CA LYS A 741 -31.15 -18.52 -21.23
C LYS A 741 -29.67 -18.59 -20.91
N VAL A 742 -28.90 -19.33 -21.70
CA VAL A 742 -27.50 -19.63 -21.43
C VAL A 742 -26.56 -19.00 -22.45
N LEU A 743 -25.35 -18.68 -22.00
CA LEU A 743 -24.22 -18.26 -22.80
C LEU A 743 -23.73 -19.47 -23.65
N GLY A 744 -23.73 -19.36 -24.95
CA GLY A 744 -23.32 -20.44 -25.85
C GLY A 744 -22.60 -19.95 -27.10
N VAL A 745 -21.98 -20.89 -27.80
CA VAL A 745 -21.34 -20.63 -29.08
C VAL A 745 -22.34 -20.83 -30.22
N ALA A 746 -22.47 -19.85 -31.10
CA ALA A 746 -23.40 -19.89 -32.23
C ALA A 746 -23.14 -21.13 -33.12
N GLY A 747 -24.24 -21.84 -33.44
CA GLY A 747 -24.17 -23.06 -34.30
C GLY A 747 -23.31 -24.19 -33.74
N ASN A 748 -23.00 -24.19 -32.45
CA ASN A 748 -22.13 -25.17 -31.78
C ASN A 748 -20.74 -25.28 -32.45
N ALA A 749 -20.27 -24.18 -33.05
CA ALA A 749 -19.02 -24.15 -33.81
C ALA A 749 -17.80 -24.38 -32.93
N THR A 750 -16.70 -24.88 -33.51
CA THR A 750 -15.43 -25.10 -32.82
C THR A 750 -14.27 -24.27 -33.38
N SER A 751 -14.54 -23.43 -34.42
CA SER A 751 -13.52 -22.58 -35.04
C SER A 751 -13.21 -21.36 -34.22
N ASP A 752 -12.01 -20.78 -34.43
CA ASP A 752 -11.70 -19.43 -33.98
C ASP A 752 -12.64 -18.39 -34.61
N GLY A 753 -13.01 -17.37 -33.91
CA GLY A 753 -13.92 -16.33 -34.35
C GLY A 753 -15.41 -16.68 -34.29
N ALA A 754 -15.77 -17.91 -33.88
CA ALA A 754 -17.18 -18.27 -33.72
C ALA A 754 -17.85 -17.41 -32.65
N LYS A 755 -19.01 -16.83 -32.99
CA LYS A 755 -19.68 -15.81 -32.19
C LYS A 755 -20.34 -16.37 -30.94
N ILE A 756 -20.35 -15.59 -29.89
CA ILE A 756 -21.05 -15.89 -28.65
C ILE A 756 -22.44 -15.30 -28.72
N VAL A 757 -23.41 -16.10 -28.35
CA VAL A 757 -24.84 -15.77 -28.39
C VAL A 757 -25.54 -16.32 -27.16
N GLU A 758 -26.70 -15.74 -26.89
CA GLU A 758 -27.67 -16.30 -25.95
C GLU A 758 -28.50 -17.39 -26.62
N GLN A 759 -28.74 -18.51 -25.93
CA GLN A 759 -29.46 -19.68 -26.43
C GLN A 759 -30.35 -20.31 -25.37
N THR A 760 -31.43 -20.95 -25.81
CA THR A 760 -32.16 -21.89 -24.95
C THR A 760 -31.23 -23.00 -24.47
N ASP A 761 -31.30 -23.35 -23.18
CA ASP A 761 -30.50 -24.42 -22.58
C ASP A 761 -30.88 -25.79 -23.18
N THR A 762 -30.01 -26.38 -23.96
CA THR A 762 -30.14 -27.73 -24.56
C THR A 762 -29.25 -28.76 -23.87
N GLY A 763 -28.39 -28.34 -22.93
CA GLY A 763 -27.38 -29.19 -22.31
C GLY A 763 -26.17 -29.46 -23.21
N ASP A 764 -26.08 -28.85 -24.40
CA ASP A 764 -24.97 -29.04 -25.32
C ASP A 764 -23.63 -28.57 -24.72
N LEU A 765 -22.53 -29.20 -25.09
CA LEU A 765 -21.20 -28.86 -24.57
C LEU A 765 -20.72 -27.45 -24.96
N SER A 766 -21.27 -26.90 -26.09
CA SER A 766 -21.00 -25.50 -26.49
C SER A 766 -21.58 -24.46 -25.57
N GLN A 767 -22.47 -24.84 -24.65
CA GLN A 767 -23.12 -24.01 -23.64
C GLN A 767 -22.46 -24.17 -22.26
N GLN A 768 -21.36 -24.93 -22.18
CA GLN A 768 -20.69 -25.24 -20.91
C GLN A 768 -19.26 -24.66 -20.90
N TRP A 769 -18.89 -24.08 -19.80
CA TRP A 769 -17.67 -23.31 -19.65
C TRP A 769 -16.88 -23.74 -18.41
N LEU A 770 -15.58 -23.98 -18.55
CA LEU A 770 -14.66 -24.11 -17.44
C LEU A 770 -14.18 -22.69 -17.06
N ILE A 771 -14.51 -22.26 -15.87
CA ILE A 771 -14.06 -20.97 -15.34
C ILE A 771 -12.83 -21.23 -14.47
N ALA A 772 -11.64 -20.97 -15.03
CA ALA A 772 -10.37 -21.22 -14.38
C ALA A 772 -9.73 -19.90 -13.95
N SER A 773 -9.40 -19.76 -12.65
CA SER A 773 -8.59 -18.63 -12.15
C SER A 773 -7.17 -18.74 -12.69
N LEU A 774 -6.57 -17.58 -13.04
CA LEU A 774 -5.23 -17.47 -13.62
C LEU A 774 -4.15 -17.41 -12.54
#